data_2174af148f1da44ab7e1725552e17357
#
_entry.id   2174af148f1da44ab7e1725552e17357
#
_cell.length_a   1.000
_cell.length_b   1.000
_cell.length_c   1.000
_cell.angle_alpha   90.00
_cell.angle_beta   90.00
_cell.angle_gamma   90.00
#
_symmetry.space_group_name_H-M   'P 1'
#
loop_
_entity.id
_entity.type
_entity.pdbx_description
1 polymer ?
#
loop_
_entity_poly.entity_id
_entity_poly.type
_entity_poly.pdbx_seq_one_letter_code
_entity_poly.pdbx_strand_id
1 'polypeptide(L)'
;MKRRLCALVLSITMLSTSLSVLAGDAPNPETEAKESALNYTQFLGNEGLQGVYDAKTPRTADELELKWKVHTTLSGGWNDTPGSPIVVGDYVYCYSSQYLHKYELKTGKEVASAQVFGKSTNQFMINLCYGDGKIFVPVKTNNMDDGTGVVKAHLRVFDADTLEQLYITDDAMATSDTQTAVMYHDGYVVTGGYGGKGFYVCYSTEDEDPTRGDEVKEAVWSIQTQDRAQSFSWNGAAFVGDYVYYADKGRSPGPAIIYVVNYKTGNIAQQIELPQGYMCNSTVVYNDKNNRLYVPSNNNDGGASIRSYEIQPDGTLNEDEDTIKEWKSGTKGGGTQSTPVIYNDRLYIGGGGGTMGSSEPFHVVDANTMETIYTIDGLITKGSAAVSTAYATEENDHQVYIYMVPYNCNTDENFWIISDKQGQTEPDYETAKTVGNNFCSQTVAVAPNGYLVWYQDDGYLYVYGREDDAPVTGEDVNAQIARLADPADFGYYNKVEIARIHERYDALSDAEKEKVTEYEKLLEIDKVMLLDGKNAVERLNSGIAALPDTITLDNKDTVLTLRSIYNKLSEDERQAVVGLDKLEAAETAIAALETEQAITALVGNINALPSIDKLTSSDGGNVKKLIEQYETLKQDDREKVTNSALLLAAFERITAIEKQMADVEAMIKEKLEGVTVNLDTKEDIQAIDKAMEGLASTDVAKITAVEQFLSPAKVDLVNLMLKELVEDGQTVTATQENKEALQALLDEINQYYTGIPEADKKYVEGYEAVATVQAAIDALEEKDSDLNGGKPAPETGDHLPTAALLLVLAAGSTLLINRKRK
;
A
#
# COMPACT_ATOMS: atom_id res chain seq x y z
N MET A 1 -23.21 -49.27 -38.61
CA MET A 1 -24.14 -48.51 -39.45
C MET A 1 -23.93 -47.05 -39.13
N LYS A 2 -23.14 -46.38 -39.91
CA LYS A 2 -23.40 -45.43 -40.99
C LYS A 2 -24.46 -44.36 -40.65
N ARG A 3 -24.01 -43.13 -40.52
CA ARG A 3 -24.26 -41.94 -41.38
C ARG A 3 -23.76 -40.65 -40.63
N ARG A 4 -22.69 -39.99 -41.09
CA ARG A 4 -22.55 -38.88 -42.07
C ARG A 4 -23.17 -37.60 -41.55
N LEU A 5 -22.34 -36.60 -41.15
CA LEU A 5 -21.66 -35.56 -41.92
C LEU A 5 -22.57 -34.63 -42.72
N CYS A 6 -22.68 -33.36 -42.32
CA CYS A 6 -22.79 -32.23 -43.24
C CYS A 6 -22.21 -30.98 -42.59
N ALA A 7 -21.11 -30.48 -43.20
CA ALA A 7 -20.54 -29.17 -42.98
C ALA A 7 -21.38 -28.15 -43.79
N LEU A 8 -21.61 -26.97 -43.22
CA LEU A 8 -22.06 -25.81 -43.97
C LEU A 8 -21.05 -24.68 -43.81
N VAL A 9 -20.34 -24.43 -44.91
CA VAL A 9 -19.46 -23.24 -45.10
C VAL A 9 -20.38 -22.08 -45.47
N LEU A 10 -20.37 -21.03 -44.69
CA LEU A 10 -20.89 -19.72 -45.07
C LEU A 10 -19.73 -18.76 -45.29
N SER A 11 -19.47 -18.46 -46.57
CA SER A 11 -18.56 -17.39 -47.01
C SER A 11 -19.27 -16.05 -46.85
N ILE A 12 -18.71 -15.18 -46.01
CA ILE A 12 -19.05 -13.74 -45.99
C ILE A 12 -17.82 -12.99 -46.48
N THR A 13 -17.92 -12.49 -47.69
CA THR A 13 -17.02 -11.50 -48.29
C THR A 13 -17.24 -10.16 -47.60
N MET A 14 -16.29 -9.66 -46.83
CA MET A 14 -16.26 -8.27 -46.43
C MET A 14 -15.18 -7.52 -47.23
N LEU A 15 -15.65 -6.45 -47.85
CA LEU A 15 -14.84 -5.44 -48.51
C LEU A 15 -13.78 -4.88 -47.55
N SER A 16 -12.53 -5.01 -47.95
CA SER A 16 -11.40 -4.31 -47.34
C SER A 16 -11.36 -2.85 -47.81
N THR A 17 -11.70 -1.91 -46.94
CA THR A 17 -11.20 -0.55 -47.05
C THR A 17 -9.89 -0.48 -46.28
N SER A 18 -8.79 -0.36 -46.98
CA SER A 18 -7.45 -0.16 -46.47
C SER A 18 -7.35 1.23 -45.81
N LEU A 19 -7.37 1.25 -44.49
CA LEU A 19 -6.73 2.32 -43.72
C LEU A 19 -5.31 1.86 -43.46
N SER A 20 -4.35 2.51 -44.14
CA SER A 20 -2.92 2.40 -43.81
C SER A 20 -2.67 3.13 -42.48
N VAL A 21 -2.75 2.38 -41.38
CA VAL A 21 -2.10 2.75 -40.14
C VAL A 21 -0.63 2.41 -40.34
N LEU A 22 0.23 3.40 -40.22
CA LEU A 22 1.68 3.21 -40.11
C LEU A 22 1.89 2.26 -38.93
N ALA A 23 2.21 1.02 -39.22
CA ALA A 23 2.75 0.10 -38.24
C ALA A 23 4.13 0.66 -37.85
N GLY A 24 4.25 1.25 -36.70
CA GLY A 24 5.52 1.31 -35.99
C GLY A 24 5.99 -0.15 -35.83
N ASP A 25 7.23 -0.41 -36.12
CA ASP A 25 7.85 -1.71 -35.91
C ASP A 25 7.53 -2.17 -34.46
N ALA A 26 6.94 -3.35 -34.32
CA ALA A 26 6.79 -3.98 -33.03
C ALA A 26 8.18 -4.13 -32.41
N PRO A 27 8.41 -3.74 -31.14
CA PRO A 27 9.71 -3.87 -30.54
C PRO A 27 10.17 -5.33 -30.59
N ASN A 28 11.46 -5.51 -30.90
CA ASN A 28 12.06 -6.83 -30.96
C ASN A 28 12.00 -7.47 -29.57
N PRO A 29 11.48 -8.69 -29.40
CA PRO A 29 11.41 -9.37 -28.08
C PRO A 29 12.76 -9.45 -27.34
N GLU A 30 13.88 -9.52 -28.08
CA GLU A 30 15.23 -9.46 -27.49
C GLU A 30 15.57 -8.05 -26.94
N THR A 31 15.00 -6.99 -27.50
CA THR A 31 15.16 -5.61 -27.01
C THR A 31 14.29 -5.35 -25.80
N GLU A 32 13.05 -5.83 -25.81
CA GLU A 32 12.16 -5.76 -24.64
C GLU A 32 12.72 -6.56 -23.46
N ALA A 33 13.23 -7.77 -23.68
CA ALA A 33 13.88 -8.57 -22.64
C ALA A 33 15.15 -7.91 -22.08
N LYS A 34 15.90 -7.17 -22.91
CA LYS A 34 17.09 -6.45 -22.50
C LYS A 34 16.77 -5.15 -21.78
N GLU A 35 15.72 -4.43 -22.20
CA GLU A 35 15.23 -3.23 -21.52
C GLU A 35 14.59 -3.56 -20.16
N SER A 36 13.82 -4.65 -20.06
CA SER A 36 13.26 -5.08 -18.79
C SER A 36 14.31 -5.55 -17.77
N ALA A 37 15.44 -6.10 -18.25
CA ALA A 37 16.55 -6.54 -17.40
C ALA A 37 17.32 -5.39 -16.72
N LEU A 38 17.19 -4.15 -17.20
CA LEU A 38 17.91 -2.97 -16.70
C LEU A 38 17.08 -2.08 -15.79
N ASN A 39 15.80 -2.37 -15.57
CA ASN A 39 14.95 -1.58 -14.69
C ASN A 39 15.19 -1.94 -13.20
N TYR A 40 15.10 -0.94 -12.33
CA TYR A 40 15.08 -1.14 -10.88
C TYR A 40 13.64 -1.16 -10.42
N THR A 41 12.95 -2.29 -10.64
CA THR A 41 11.50 -2.42 -10.47
C THR A 41 11.07 -2.79 -9.06
N GLN A 42 11.99 -3.28 -8.24
CA GLN A 42 11.77 -3.68 -6.86
C GLN A 42 13.09 -3.67 -6.08
N PHE A 43 13.05 -4.04 -4.81
CA PHE A 43 14.24 -4.08 -3.97
C PHE A 43 15.35 -4.95 -4.61
N LEU A 44 16.55 -4.41 -4.73
CA LEU A 44 17.71 -4.97 -5.45
C LEU A 44 17.52 -5.16 -6.97
N GLY A 45 16.60 -4.45 -7.55
CA GLY A 45 16.50 -4.24 -8.98
C GLY A 45 15.49 -5.10 -9.70
N ASN A 46 15.60 -6.40 -9.63
CA ASN A 46 14.76 -7.32 -10.41
C ASN A 46 14.33 -8.55 -9.59
N GLU A 47 13.60 -9.46 -10.23
CA GLU A 47 13.07 -10.67 -9.61
C GLU A 47 14.14 -11.60 -9.04
N GLY A 48 15.35 -11.57 -9.57
CA GLY A 48 16.47 -12.37 -9.08
C GLY A 48 17.14 -11.81 -7.83
N LEU A 49 16.76 -10.64 -7.34
CA LEU A 49 17.39 -9.97 -6.19
C LEU A 49 18.91 -9.89 -6.30
N GLN A 50 19.41 -9.58 -7.48
CA GLN A 50 20.85 -9.70 -7.73
C GLN A 50 21.64 -8.48 -7.27
N GLY A 51 21.06 -7.28 -7.30
CA GLY A 51 21.77 -6.04 -7.01
C GLY A 51 22.89 -5.75 -8.02
N VAL A 52 22.84 -6.38 -9.20
CA VAL A 52 23.86 -6.35 -10.24
C VAL A 52 23.27 -5.77 -11.53
N TYR A 53 23.94 -4.77 -12.08
CA TYR A 53 23.42 -3.95 -13.18
C TYR A 53 24.42 -3.77 -14.29
N ASP A 54 24.04 -4.01 -15.52
CA ASP A 54 24.84 -3.71 -16.71
C ASP A 54 24.58 -2.27 -17.19
N ALA A 55 24.99 -1.30 -16.37
CA ALA A 55 24.82 0.12 -16.64
C ALA A 55 26.11 0.89 -16.40
N LYS A 56 26.43 1.83 -17.30
CA LYS A 56 27.65 2.67 -17.22
C LYS A 56 27.47 3.75 -16.14
N THR A 57 27.95 3.45 -14.98
CA THR A 57 27.90 4.27 -13.77
C THR A 57 29.21 5.04 -13.54
N PRO A 58 29.28 6.02 -12.62
CA PRO A 58 30.54 6.66 -12.22
C PRO A 58 31.53 5.64 -11.66
N ARG A 59 32.79 5.67 -12.10
CA ARG A 59 33.87 4.77 -11.65
C ARG A 59 34.79 5.37 -10.60
N THR A 60 34.80 6.69 -10.51
CA THR A 60 35.61 7.47 -9.58
C THR A 60 34.79 8.56 -8.91
N ALA A 61 35.31 9.13 -7.83
CA ALA A 61 34.67 10.26 -7.16
C ALA A 61 34.53 11.48 -8.09
N ASP A 62 35.47 11.67 -9.00
CA ASP A 62 35.47 12.77 -9.97
C ASP A 62 34.39 12.59 -11.05
N GLU A 63 34.03 11.36 -11.38
CA GLU A 63 32.93 11.06 -12.31
C GLU A 63 31.54 11.17 -11.66
N LEU A 64 31.44 11.27 -10.32
CA LEU A 64 30.19 11.29 -9.60
C LEU A 64 29.56 12.68 -9.59
N GLU A 65 28.61 12.91 -10.46
CA GLU A 65 27.93 14.17 -10.63
C GLU A 65 26.51 14.19 -10.08
N LEU A 66 26.14 15.25 -9.33
CA LEU A 66 24.75 15.51 -9.01
C LEU A 66 23.97 15.88 -10.27
N LYS A 67 23.04 15.03 -10.70
CA LYS A 67 22.14 15.33 -11.79
C LYS A 67 20.98 16.20 -11.32
N TRP A 68 20.32 15.79 -10.26
CA TRP A 68 19.27 16.55 -9.60
C TRP A 68 18.98 15.98 -8.21
N LYS A 69 18.27 16.76 -7.42
CA LYS A 69 17.68 16.32 -6.15
C LYS A 69 16.34 17.01 -5.94
N VAL A 70 15.44 16.37 -5.21
CA VAL A 70 14.14 16.93 -4.88
C VAL A 70 13.78 16.59 -3.42
N HIS A 71 13.21 17.55 -2.72
CA HIS A 71 12.68 17.33 -1.38
C HIS A 71 11.23 16.85 -1.49
N THR A 72 10.93 15.68 -0.96
CA THR A 72 9.62 15.05 -1.12
C THR A 72 8.88 14.86 0.20
N THR A 73 9.56 14.93 1.35
CA THR A 73 8.94 14.72 2.65
C THR A 73 8.38 16.01 3.23
N LEU A 74 7.28 15.90 3.97
CA LEU A 74 6.63 17.05 4.61
C LEU A 74 7.34 17.53 5.86
N SER A 75 8.00 16.65 6.61
CA SER A 75 8.60 16.97 7.91
C SER A 75 10.10 16.78 7.97
N GLY A 76 10.65 15.92 7.15
CA GLY A 76 12.06 15.50 7.21
C GLY A 76 12.43 14.83 8.54
N GLY A 77 13.36 13.88 8.49
CA GLY A 77 13.91 13.21 9.66
C GLY A 77 13.39 11.78 9.83
N TRP A 78 13.82 11.17 10.92
CA TRP A 78 13.66 9.75 11.22
C TRP A 78 12.25 9.14 10.98
N ASN A 79 11.19 9.90 11.20
CA ASN A 79 9.83 9.39 11.08
C ASN A 79 9.32 9.35 9.63
N ASP A 80 9.99 10.02 8.73
CA ASP A 80 9.64 10.12 7.31
C ASP A 80 10.73 9.55 6.39
N THR A 81 11.57 8.65 6.88
CA THR A 81 12.59 7.98 6.05
C THR A 81 11.88 7.17 4.96
N PRO A 82 11.94 7.59 3.70
CA PRO A 82 11.31 6.86 2.61
C PRO A 82 11.97 5.49 2.40
N GLY A 83 11.28 4.59 1.71
CA GLY A 83 11.87 3.36 1.20
C GLY A 83 12.78 3.62 -0.01
N SER A 84 13.44 2.59 -0.49
CA SER A 84 14.21 2.69 -1.72
C SER A 84 13.29 3.07 -2.89
N PRO A 85 13.68 4.06 -3.71
CA PRO A 85 12.95 4.37 -4.93
C PRO A 85 13.04 3.23 -5.92
N ILE A 86 12.12 3.18 -6.87
CA ILE A 86 12.21 2.30 -8.03
C ILE A 86 12.36 3.11 -9.30
N VAL A 87 12.98 2.52 -10.30
CA VAL A 87 13.20 3.13 -11.62
C VAL A 87 12.62 2.21 -12.68
N VAL A 88 11.67 2.75 -13.44
CA VAL A 88 11.00 2.02 -14.53
C VAL A 88 11.05 2.87 -15.78
N GLY A 89 11.77 2.41 -16.78
CA GLY A 89 12.04 3.18 -18.01
C GLY A 89 12.68 4.54 -17.69
N ASP A 90 12.05 5.60 -18.16
CA ASP A 90 12.51 6.99 -17.99
C ASP A 90 12.00 7.66 -16.71
N TYR A 91 11.45 6.90 -15.74
CA TYR A 91 10.82 7.46 -14.56
C TYR A 91 11.34 6.88 -13.25
N VAL A 92 11.43 7.74 -12.25
CA VAL A 92 11.68 7.38 -10.86
C VAL A 92 10.38 7.48 -10.10
N TYR A 93 10.02 6.42 -9.39
CA TYR A 93 8.89 6.42 -8.48
C TYR A 93 9.39 6.34 -7.05
N CYS A 94 8.80 7.16 -6.20
CA CYS A 94 9.10 7.16 -4.79
C CYS A 94 7.86 7.48 -3.96
N TYR A 95 7.80 6.93 -2.77
CA TYR A 95 6.75 7.21 -1.82
C TYR A 95 7.34 7.91 -0.60
N SER A 96 6.80 9.05 -0.24
CA SER A 96 7.20 9.78 0.94
C SER A 96 6.02 10.49 1.61
N SER A 97 5.99 10.48 2.92
CA SER A 97 4.97 11.12 3.74
C SER A 97 3.53 10.68 3.40
N GLN A 98 2.93 11.23 2.38
CA GLN A 98 1.54 10.96 2.00
C GLN A 98 1.38 10.66 0.51
N TYR A 99 2.42 10.90 -0.28
CA TYR A 99 2.30 10.91 -1.74
C TYR A 99 3.22 9.89 -2.39
N LEU A 100 2.68 9.20 -3.38
CA LEU A 100 3.44 8.52 -4.42
C LEU A 100 3.78 9.55 -5.50
N HIS A 101 5.05 9.67 -5.83
CA HIS A 101 5.57 10.62 -6.81
C HIS A 101 6.14 9.88 -8.01
N LYS A 102 6.01 10.47 -9.19
CA LYS A 102 6.62 10.04 -10.45
C LYS A 102 7.44 11.17 -11.02
N TYR A 103 8.75 10.99 -11.08
CA TYR A 103 9.70 11.97 -11.63
C TYR A 103 10.30 11.45 -12.92
N GLU A 104 10.51 12.34 -13.89
CA GLU A 104 11.30 12.04 -15.05
C GLU A 104 12.78 11.83 -14.64
N LEU A 105 13.34 10.67 -14.94
CA LEU A 105 14.66 10.22 -14.50
C LEU A 105 15.76 11.22 -14.88
N LYS A 106 15.71 11.74 -16.10
CA LYS A 106 16.76 12.59 -16.65
C LYS A 106 16.76 14.00 -16.06
N THR A 107 15.58 14.56 -15.81
CA THR A 107 15.41 15.97 -15.45
C THR A 107 14.99 16.19 -14.00
N GLY A 108 14.44 15.20 -13.33
CA GLY A 108 13.83 15.31 -12.01
C GLY A 108 12.52 16.11 -11.99
N LYS A 109 11.93 16.37 -13.15
CA LYS A 109 10.62 16.98 -13.24
C LYS A 109 9.56 16.03 -12.71
N GLU A 110 8.75 16.48 -11.76
CA GLU A 110 7.57 15.73 -11.36
C GLU A 110 6.53 15.73 -12.49
N VAL A 111 6.15 14.55 -12.93
CA VAL A 111 5.17 14.38 -14.01
C VAL A 111 3.80 13.95 -13.49
N ALA A 112 3.77 13.29 -12.34
CA ALA A 112 2.54 12.93 -11.64
C ALA A 112 2.80 12.73 -10.15
N SER A 113 1.77 12.93 -9.34
CA SER A 113 1.75 12.50 -7.94
C SER A 113 0.34 12.09 -7.53
N ALA A 114 0.25 11.12 -6.62
CA ALA A 114 -1.01 10.62 -6.10
C ALA A 114 -0.98 10.57 -4.57
N GLN A 115 -2.05 11.02 -3.93
CA GLN A 115 -2.18 10.90 -2.49
C GLN A 115 -2.48 9.44 -2.11
N VAL A 116 -1.56 8.84 -1.36
CA VAL A 116 -1.70 7.46 -0.86
C VAL A 116 -2.43 7.43 0.48
N PHE A 117 -2.20 8.43 1.32
CA PHE A 117 -2.76 8.49 2.66
C PHE A 117 -3.12 9.92 3.06
N GLY A 118 -4.26 10.12 3.71
CA GLY A 118 -4.78 11.44 4.05
C GLY A 118 -4.07 12.17 5.20
N LYS A 119 -3.22 11.47 5.95
CA LYS A 119 -2.43 12.03 7.06
C LYS A 119 -0.98 11.57 6.95
N SER A 120 -0.04 12.42 7.38
CA SER A 120 1.35 11.98 7.56
C SER A 120 1.37 10.90 8.63
N THR A 121 1.66 9.68 8.22
CA THR A 121 1.91 8.56 9.11
C THR A 121 3.40 8.26 9.11
N ASN A 122 3.89 7.60 10.13
CA ASN A 122 5.25 7.08 10.14
C ASN A 122 5.39 5.97 9.08
N GLN A 123 5.74 6.35 7.86
CA GLN A 123 5.90 5.45 6.71
C GLN A 123 7.37 4.98 6.56
N PHE A 124 8.00 4.67 7.66
CA PHE A 124 9.40 4.30 7.74
C PHE A 124 9.74 3.09 6.86
N MET A 125 10.72 3.25 5.96
CA MET A 125 11.34 2.21 5.13
C MET A 125 10.38 1.37 4.29
N ILE A 126 9.47 2.00 3.59
CA ILE A 126 8.55 1.35 2.65
C ILE A 126 9.24 1.17 1.30
N ASN A 127 9.38 -0.07 0.85
CA ASN A 127 9.91 -0.37 -0.47
C ASN A 127 8.78 -0.58 -1.47
N LEU A 128 8.78 0.21 -2.52
CA LEU A 128 7.87 0.09 -3.64
C LEU A 128 8.20 -1.13 -4.50
N CYS A 129 7.21 -1.57 -5.26
CA CYS A 129 7.40 -2.59 -6.28
C CYS A 129 6.60 -2.21 -7.54
N TYR A 130 7.16 -2.47 -8.70
CA TYR A 130 6.48 -2.41 -9.99
C TYR A 130 6.31 -3.82 -10.54
N GLY A 131 5.14 -4.09 -11.09
CA GLY A 131 4.82 -5.31 -11.81
C GLY A 131 3.53 -5.14 -12.62
N ASP A 132 3.47 -5.69 -13.82
CA ASP A 132 2.29 -5.65 -14.70
C ASP A 132 1.68 -4.27 -14.89
N GLY A 133 2.53 -3.25 -15.11
CA GLY A 133 2.09 -1.86 -15.30
C GLY A 133 1.58 -1.17 -14.03
N LYS A 134 1.82 -1.74 -12.85
CA LYS A 134 1.28 -1.26 -11.57
C LYS A 134 2.38 -0.95 -10.57
N ILE A 135 2.14 0.04 -9.72
CA ILE A 135 2.98 0.37 -8.57
C ILE A 135 2.29 -0.11 -7.30
N PHE A 136 2.94 -0.98 -6.56
CA PHE A 136 2.48 -1.52 -5.28
C PHE A 136 3.12 -0.71 -4.14
N VAL A 137 2.27 -0.05 -3.37
CA VAL A 137 2.66 0.83 -2.27
C VAL A 137 2.20 0.24 -0.95
N PRO A 138 3.10 -0.26 -0.09
CA PRO A 138 2.74 -0.71 1.24
C PRO A 138 2.28 0.46 2.12
N VAL A 139 1.15 0.31 2.79
CA VAL A 139 0.59 1.32 3.68
C VAL A 139 0.54 0.80 5.11
N LYS A 140 1.06 1.62 6.04
CA LYS A 140 0.97 1.38 7.48
C LYS A 140 -0.20 2.14 8.04
N THR A 141 -1.11 1.46 8.73
CA THR A 141 -2.28 2.12 9.32
C THR A 141 -2.04 2.60 10.74
N ASN A 142 -1.08 2.00 11.47
CA ASN A 142 -0.78 2.32 12.88
C ASN A 142 -2.05 2.51 13.75
N ASN A 143 -3.06 1.69 13.53
CA ASN A 143 -4.40 1.76 14.15
C ASN A 143 -5.21 3.01 13.74
N MET A 144 -4.86 3.67 12.64
CA MET A 144 -5.63 4.79 12.11
C MET A 144 -6.57 4.31 11.02
N ASP A 145 -7.80 4.75 11.04
CA ASP A 145 -8.74 4.57 9.94
C ASP A 145 -8.31 5.48 8.78
N ASP A 146 -8.00 4.88 7.64
CA ASP A 146 -7.63 5.60 6.42
C ASP A 146 -8.82 5.84 5.49
N GLY A 147 -10.02 5.51 5.96
CA GLY A 147 -11.26 5.67 5.21
C GLY A 147 -11.57 4.52 4.24
N THR A 148 -10.72 3.49 4.18
CA THR A 148 -10.94 2.31 3.31
C THR A 148 -11.78 1.22 4.01
N GLY A 149 -11.88 1.26 5.34
CA GLY A 149 -12.40 0.16 6.15
C GLY A 149 -11.39 -0.94 6.44
N VAL A 150 -10.21 -0.91 5.82
CA VAL A 150 -9.09 -1.82 6.09
C VAL A 150 -8.28 -1.27 7.25
N VAL A 151 -8.27 -1.96 8.38
CA VAL A 151 -7.68 -1.46 9.63
C VAL A 151 -6.26 -1.97 9.92
N LYS A 152 -5.70 -2.75 9.02
CA LYS A 152 -4.35 -3.31 9.09
C LYS A 152 -3.50 -2.83 7.92
N ALA A 153 -2.19 -3.09 7.99
CA ALA A 153 -1.32 -2.83 6.87
C ALA A 153 -1.80 -3.56 5.61
N HIS A 154 -1.79 -2.87 4.49
CA HIS A 154 -2.26 -3.35 3.20
C HIS A 154 -1.44 -2.72 2.07
N LEU A 155 -1.68 -3.13 0.84
CA LEU A 155 -1.12 -2.49 -0.34
C LEU A 155 -2.17 -1.58 -0.98
N ARG A 156 -1.76 -0.42 -1.42
CA ARG A 156 -2.49 0.39 -2.40
C ARG A 156 -1.81 0.25 -3.74
N VAL A 157 -2.59 0.02 -4.77
CA VAL A 157 -2.07 -0.30 -6.09
C VAL A 157 -2.49 0.79 -7.06
N PHE A 158 -1.51 1.30 -7.79
CA PHE A 158 -1.68 2.41 -8.70
C PHE A 158 -1.25 1.99 -10.11
N ASP A 159 -1.93 2.51 -11.10
CA ASP A 159 -1.46 2.44 -12.48
C ASP A 159 -0.13 3.20 -12.62
N ALA A 160 0.87 2.58 -13.22
CA ALA A 160 2.21 3.16 -13.27
C ALA A 160 2.30 4.39 -14.19
N ASP A 161 1.42 4.52 -15.18
CA ASP A 161 1.45 5.64 -16.11
C ASP A 161 0.72 6.85 -15.57
N THR A 162 -0.48 6.65 -15.05
CA THR A 162 -1.40 7.73 -14.64
C THR A 162 -1.34 8.04 -13.15
N LEU A 163 -0.85 7.13 -12.32
CA LEU A 163 -0.94 7.11 -10.86
C LEU A 163 -2.40 7.13 -10.34
N GLU A 164 -3.37 6.70 -11.14
CA GLU A 164 -4.70 6.43 -10.65
C GLU A 164 -4.70 5.18 -9.75
N GLN A 165 -5.40 5.21 -8.62
CA GLN A 165 -5.53 4.04 -7.75
C GLN A 165 -6.42 3.00 -8.43
N LEU A 166 -5.93 1.78 -8.57
CA LEU A 166 -6.63 0.66 -9.21
C LEU A 166 -7.43 -0.14 -8.18
N TYR A 167 -6.81 -0.52 -7.08
CA TYR A 167 -7.44 -1.26 -5.99
C TYR A 167 -6.61 -1.15 -4.72
N ILE A 168 -7.15 -1.68 -3.62
CA ILE A 168 -6.43 -1.89 -2.35
C ILE A 168 -6.46 -3.38 -2.01
N THR A 169 -5.57 -3.85 -1.15
CA THR A 169 -5.62 -5.23 -0.66
C THR A 169 -6.32 -5.30 0.70
N ASP A 170 -6.77 -6.49 1.06
CA ASP A 170 -7.35 -6.78 2.36
C ASP A 170 -6.32 -6.66 3.52
N ASP A 171 -6.72 -6.96 4.73
CA ASP A 171 -5.90 -6.91 5.94
C ASP A 171 -5.19 -8.24 6.27
N ALA A 172 -4.96 -9.10 5.28
CA ALA A 172 -4.38 -10.44 5.46
C ALA A 172 -2.98 -10.44 6.10
N MET A 173 -2.24 -9.31 6.07
CA MET A 173 -0.98 -9.18 6.83
C MET A 173 -1.20 -9.20 8.35
N ALA A 174 -2.42 -8.95 8.82
CA ALA A 174 -2.91 -9.01 10.20
C ALA A 174 -2.16 -8.12 11.22
N THR A 175 -1.32 -7.19 10.75
CA THR A 175 -0.57 -6.21 11.56
C THR A 175 -0.86 -4.80 11.09
N SER A 176 -0.62 -3.80 11.93
CA SER A 176 -0.78 -2.38 11.56
C SER A 176 0.44 -1.80 10.85
N ASP A 177 1.50 -2.58 10.68
CA ASP A 177 2.77 -2.13 10.13
C ASP A 177 3.36 -3.15 9.14
N THR A 178 4.13 -2.69 8.18
CA THR A 178 4.97 -3.49 7.30
C THR A 178 6.28 -2.76 7.06
N GLN A 179 7.39 -3.50 7.08
CA GLN A 179 8.74 -3.02 6.77
C GLN A 179 9.40 -3.96 5.76
N THR A 180 8.62 -4.84 5.15
CA THR A 180 9.07 -5.88 4.24
C THR A 180 9.01 -5.34 2.82
N ALA A 181 10.00 -5.65 2.01
CA ALA A 181 9.94 -5.35 0.59
C ALA A 181 8.75 -6.08 -0.06
N VAL A 182 8.04 -5.37 -0.93
CA VAL A 182 7.08 -6.00 -1.83
C VAL A 182 7.87 -6.56 -3.01
N MET A 183 7.68 -7.84 -3.29
CA MET A 183 8.41 -8.55 -4.35
C MET A 183 7.42 -9.07 -5.38
N TYR A 184 7.68 -8.76 -6.64
CA TYR A 184 6.86 -9.19 -7.78
C TYR A 184 7.51 -10.39 -8.50
N HIS A 185 6.68 -11.31 -8.94
CA HIS A 185 7.07 -12.40 -9.86
C HIS A 185 5.82 -12.95 -10.58
N ASP A 186 5.86 -13.02 -11.90
CA ASP A 186 4.90 -13.73 -12.79
C ASP A 186 3.42 -13.50 -12.40
N GLY A 187 3.00 -12.23 -12.29
CA GLY A 187 1.61 -11.86 -11.98
C GLY A 187 1.23 -11.97 -10.50
N TYR A 188 2.21 -12.10 -9.61
CA TYR A 188 1.99 -12.16 -8.16
C TYR A 188 2.91 -11.21 -7.42
N VAL A 189 2.46 -10.70 -6.30
CA VAL A 189 3.27 -9.94 -5.34
C VAL A 189 3.21 -10.58 -3.97
N VAL A 190 4.35 -10.63 -3.29
CA VAL A 190 4.46 -11.12 -1.92
C VAL A 190 5.07 -10.06 -1.01
N THR A 191 4.63 -10.05 0.24
CA THR A 191 5.19 -9.19 1.28
C THR A 191 4.83 -9.73 2.66
N GLY A 192 5.33 -9.11 3.74
CA GLY A 192 5.09 -9.57 5.10
C GLY A 192 4.72 -8.47 6.07
N GLY A 193 3.87 -8.80 7.05
CA GLY A 193 3.50 -7.91 8.13
C GLY A 193 4.56 -7.82 9.22
N TYR A 194 4.80 -6.62 9.77
CA TYR A 194 5.72 -6.36 10.86
C TYR A 194 4.96 -6.16 12.19
N GLY A 195 5.54 -6.69 13.27
CA GLY A 195 4.99 -6.57 14.63
C GLY A 195 3.99 -7.69 15.00
N GLY A 196 4.07 -8.20 16.20
CA GLY A 196 3.19 -9.26 16.68
C GLY A 196 3.36 -10.59 15.95
N LYS A 197 2.24 -11.25 15.66
CA LYS A 197 2.17 -12.46 14.82
C LYS A 197 1.77 -12.04 13.42
N GLY A 198 2.74 -11.59 12.62
CA GLY A 198 2.50 -11.18 11.24
C GLY A 198 2.31 -12.36 10.30
N PHE A 199 1.72 -12.08 9.16
CA PHE A 199 1.57 -13.02 8.07
C PHE A 199 2.47 -12.62 6.90
N TYR A 200 2.99 -13.59 6.18
CA TYR A 200 3.50 -13.41 4.84
C TYR A 200 2.36 -13.69 3.87
N VAL A 201 2.13 -12.80 2.93
CA VAL A 201 0.94 -12.79 2.10
C VAL A 201 1.30 -12.74 0.62
N CYS A 202 0.43 -13.26 -0.22
CA CYS A 202 0.52 -13.19 -1.66
C CYS A 202 -0.77 -12.65 -2.26
N TYR A 203 -0.64 -11.74 -3.21
CA TYR A 203 -1.75 -11.23 -4.00
C TYR A 203 -1.46 -11.44 -5.48
N SER A 204 -2.49 -11.74 -6.27
CA SER A 204 -2.35 -11.65 -7.73
C SER A 204 -2.36 -10.17 -8.15
N THR A 205 -1.70 -9.86 -9.26
CA THR A 205 -1.67 -8.48 -9.78
C THR A 205 -2.88 -8.12 -10.62
N GLU A 206 -3.78 -9.09 -10.87
CA GLU A 206 -4.99 -8.88 -11.66
C GLU A 206 -5.91 -7.86 -11.00
N ASP A 207 -6.42 -6.92 -11.78
CA ASP A 207 -7.44 -5.96 -11.39
C ASP A 207 -8.80 -6.57 -11.75
N GLU A 208 -9.58 -6.96 -10.74
CA GLU A 208 -10.82 -7.72 -10.93
C GLU A 208 -11.99 -6.83 -11.34
N ASP A 209 -11.98 -5.56 -10.90
CA ASP A 209 -12.98 -4.55 -11.29
C ASP A 209 -12.33 -3.23 -11.71
N PRO A 210 -11.80 -3.11 -12.94
CA PRO A 210 -11.11 -1.89 -13.41
C PRO A 210 -11.97 -0.62 -13.41
N THR A 211 -13.23 -0.71 -12.99
CA THR A 211 -14.12 0.44 -12.87
C THR A 211 -14.12 1.06 -11.47
N ARG A 212 -13.42 0.44 -10.52
CA ARG A 212 -13.42 0.81 -9.10
C ARG A 212 -12.03 0.83 -8.48
N GLY A 213 -11.52 2.00 -8.21
CA GLY A 213 -10.25 2.15 -7.49
C GLY A 213 -10.33 1.88 -5.98
N ASP A 214 -11.50 1.60 -5.43
CA ASP A 214 -11.75 1.34 -4.00
C ASP A 214 -12.09 -0.13 -3.70
N GLU A 215 -11.96 -1.01 -4.69
CA GLU A 215 -12.17 -2.43 -4.46
C GLU A 215 -11.11 -2.99 -3.49
N VAL A 216 -11.52 -3.95 -2.66
CA VAL A 216 -10.64 -4.62 -1.70
C VAL A 216 -10.35 -6.03 -2.23
N LYS A 217 -9.10 -6.26 -2.62
CA LYS A 217 -8.64 -7.53 -3.18
C LYS A 217 -8.21 -8.49 -2.08
N GLU A 218 -8.72 -9.71 -2.12
CA GLU A 218 -8.37 -10.77 -1.18
C GLU A 218 -6.99 -11.37 -1.48
N ALA A 219 -6.28 -11.79 -0.43
CA ALA A 219 -5.03 -12.52 -0.57
C ALA A 219 -5.25 -13.89 -1.21
N VAL A 220 -4.37 -14.26 -2.16
CA VAL A 220 -4.34 -15.64 -2.72
C VAL A 220 -4.00 -16.63 -1.61
N TRP A 221 -3.08 -16.27 -0.74
CA TRP A 221 -2.76 -17.00 0.47
C TRP A 221 -2.12 -16.08 1.50
N SER A 222 -2.24 -16.49 2.77
CA SER A 222 -1.57 -15.86 3.89
C SER A 222 -1.02 -16.92 4.83
N ILE A 223 0.25 -16.81 5.20
CA ILE A 223 0.95 -17.79 6.04
C ILE A 223 1.40 -17.08 7.31
N GLN A 224 0.84 -17.49 8.45
CA GLN A 224 1.20 -16.95 9.76
C GLN A 224 2.57 -17.48 10.21
N THR A 225 3.38 -16.59 10.80
CA THR A 225 4.59 -17.00 11.51
C THR A 225 4.22 -17.92 12.67
N GLN A 226 5.12 -18.85 13.02
CA GLN A 226 4.93 -19.68 14.21
C GLN A 226 4.88 -18.81 15.48
N ASP A 227 4.31 -19.35 16.56
CA ASP A 227 4.08 -18.64 17.83
C ASP A 227 5.32 -17.96 18.44
N ARG A 228 6.52 -18.39 18.06
CA ARG A 228 7.80 -17.87 18.55
C ARG A 228 8.39 -16.74 17.72
N ALA A 229 7.87 -16.51 16.53
CA ALA A 229 8.40 -15.50 15.63
C ALA A 229 7.89 -14.09 15.95
N GLN A 230 8.67 -13.08 15.58
CA GLN A 230 8.31 -11.67 15.67
C GLN A 230 7.90 -11.10 14.32
N SER A 231 7.30 -11.90 13.43
CA SER A 231 6.94 -11.45 12.10
C SER A 231 8.12 -11.15 11.17
N PHE A 232 8.00 -10.18 10.28
CA PHE A 232 8.96 -9.90 9.23
C PHE A 232 9.50 -8.47 9.38
N SER A 233 10.81 -8.28 9.18
CA SER A 233 11.48 -6.99 9.32
C SER A 233 12.59 -6.91 8.27
N TRP A 234 12.38 -6.15 7.22
CA TRP A 234 13.25 -6.02 6.03
C TRP A 234 13.48 -7.33 5.26
N ASN A 235 12.65 -8.32 5.53
CA ASN A 235 12.74 -9.64 4.93
C ASN A 235 11.96 -9.67 3.61
N GLY A 236 12.60 -9.44 2.49
CA GLY A 236 12.04 -9.74 1.17
C GLY A 236 12.09 -11.24 0.89
N ALA A 237 11.77 -11.62 -0.33
CA ALA A 237 11.75 -13.00 -0.80
C ALA A 237 12.59 -13.18 -2.06
N ALA A 238 13.03 -14.40 -2.31
CA ALA A 238 13.60 -14.84 -3.57
C ALA A 238 12.69 -15.85 -4.25
N PHE A 239 12.55 -15.75 -5.58
CA PHE A 239 11.77 -16.70 -6.38
C PHE A 239 12.70 -17.62 -7.16
N VAL A 240 12.44 -18.91 -7.14
CA VAL A 240 13.17 -19.92 -7.95
C VAL A 240 12.16 -20.99 -8.42
N GLY A 241 11.92 -21.06 -9.70
CA GLY A 241 10.90 -21.96 -10.28
C GLY A 241 9.52 -21.66 -9.70
N ASP A 242 8.84 -22.68 -9.22
CA ASP A 242 7.50 -22.56 -8.64
C ASP A 242 7.47 -22.10 -7.15
N TYR A 243 8.63 -21.78 -6.58
CA TYR A 243 8.75 -21.53 -5.16
C TYR A 243 9.22 -20.11 -4.84
N VAL A 244 8.68 -19.58 -3.76
CA VAL A 244 9.15 -18.39 -3.06
C VAL A 244 9.82 -18.79 -1.76
N TYR A 245 10.99 -18.21 -1.51
CA TYR A 245 11.82 -18.43 -0.32
C TYR A 245 11.86 -17.15 0.49
N TYR A 246 11.56 -17.22 1.75
CA TYR A 246 11.67 -16.10 2.68
C TYR A 246 11.97 -16.60 4.10
N ALA A 247 12.42 -15.71 4.97
CA ALA A 247 12.65 -16.05 6.36
C ALA A 247 11.89 -15.07 7.27
N ASP A 248 11.35 -15.55 8.38
CA ASP A 248 10.85 -14.66 9.42
C ASP A 248 12.01 -14.10 10.27
N LYS A 249 11.70 -13.07 11.07
CA LYS A 249 12.71 -12.43 11.91
C LYS A 249 13.24 -13.35 13.02
N GLY A 250 12.47 -14.33 13.46
CA GLY A 250 12.73 -15.03 14.71
C GLY A 250 12.47 -14.14 15.93
N ARG A 251 12.64 -14.70 17.10
CA ARG A 251 12.51 -13.99 18.38
C ARG A 251 13.58 -14.49 19.35
N SER A 252 14.44 -13.61 19.85
CA SER A 252 15.41 -13.98 20.86
C SER A 252 14.72 -14.56 22.11
N PRO A 253 15.11 -15.77 22.60
CA PRO A 253 16.16 -16.62 22.05
C PRO A 253 15.71 -17.59 20.95
N GLY A 254 14.50 -17.49 20.42
CA GLY A 254 13.99 -18.38 19.36
C GLY A 254 14.64 -18.09 18.00
N PRO A 255 14.89 -19.12 17.17
CA PRO A 255 15.50 -18.94 15.85
C PRO A 255 14.51 -18.35 14.84
N ALA A 256 15.05 -17.75 13.79
CA ALA A 256 14.30 -17.48 12.57
C ALA A 256 13.99 -18.77 11.82
N ILE A 257 12.93 -18.77 11.03
CA ILE A 257 12.48 -19.88 10.22
C ILE A 257 12.53 -19.49 8.76
N ILE A 258 13.12 -20.35 7.93
CA ILE A 258 13.08 -20.25 6.47
C ILE A 258 11.82 -20.99 6.01
N TYR A 259 11.08 -20.38 5.11
CA TYR A 259 9.91 -20.95 4.45
C TYR A 259 10.19 -21.17 2.98
N VAL A 260 9.83 -22.36 2.48
CA VAL A 260 9.79 -22.70 1.06
C VAL A 260 8.34 -22.93 0.71
N VAL A 261 7.76 -22.07 -0.12
CA VAL A 261 6.34 -22.03 -0.40
C VAL A 261 6.10 -22.00 -1.90
N ASN A 262 5.17 -22.81 -2.39
CA ASN A 262 4.69 -22.65 -3.76
C ASN A 262 3.94 -21.31 -3.86
N TYR A 263 4.46 -20.34 -4.64
CA TYR A 263 3.97 -18.98 -4.61
C TYR A 263 2.55 -18.81 -5.19
N LYS A 264 2.11 -19.71 -6.05
CA LYS A 264 0.75 -19.68 -6.63
C LYS A 264 -0.31 -20.25 -5.69
N THR A 265 0.05 -21.22 -4.84
CA THR A 265 -0.94 -21.96 -4.04
C THR A 265 -0.84 -21.75 -2.54
N GLY A 266 0.29 -21.22 -2.05
CA GLY A 266 0.57 -21.09 -0.62
C GLY A 266 0.93 -22.42 0.08
N ASN A 267 1.09 -23.49 -0.68
CA ASN A 267 1.51 -24.76 -0.10
C ASN A 267 2.95 -24.68 0.40
N ILE A 268 3.14 -24.90 1.69
CA ILE A 268 4.46 -24.94 2.33
C ILE A 268 5.12 -26.28 1.97
N ALA A 269 6.20 -26.22 1.20
CA ALA A 269 7.00 -27.39 0.86
C ALA A 269 7.97 -27.74 1.98
N GLN A 270 8.55 -26.74 2.66
CA GLN A 270 9.53 -26.92 3.71
C GLN A 270 9.57 -25.74 4.67
N GLN A 271 9.94 -26.03 5.93
CA GLN A 271 10.28 -25.04 6.95
C GLN A 271 11.57 -25.48 7.64
N ILE A 272 12.55 -24.59 7.72
CA ILE A 272 13.85 -24.87 8.34
C ILE A 272 14.08 -23.87 9.47
N GLU A 273 14.29 -24.36 10.69
CA GLU A 273 14.73 -23.52 11.81
C GLU A 273 16.24 -23.20 11.68
N LEU A 274 16.60 -21.92 11.71
CA LEU A 274 18.00 -21.52 11.85
C LEU A 274 18.53 -21.92 13.24
N PRO A 275 19.85 -21.91 13.46
CA PRO A 275 20.41 -22.20 14.79
C PRO A 275 19.84 -21.29 15.86
N GLN A 276 19.76 -21.78 17.08
CA GLN A 276 19.21 -21.06 18.24
C GLN A 276 19.85 -19.67 18.40
N GLY A 277 19.00 -18.62 18.43
CA GLY A 277 19.42 -17.23 18.60
C GLY A 277 19.79 -16.51 17.29
N TYR A 278 19.68 -17.17 16.16
CA TYR A 278 19.85 -16.52 14.85
C TYR A 278 18.55 -15.79 14.47
N MET A 279 18.69 -14.52 14.14
CA MET A 279 17.58 -13.64 13.73
C MET A 279 17.83 -13.12 12.33
N CYS A 280 16.84 -13.23 11.44
CA CYS A 280 16.92 -12.70 10.10
C CYS A 280 16.27 -11.30 10.03
N ASN A 281 17.04 -10.28 9.62
CA ASN A 281 16.59 -8.90 9.42
C ASN A 281 16.97 -8.41 8.03
N SER A 282 17.06 -9.31 7.07
CA SER A 282 17.38 -8.98 5.69
C SER A 282 16.84 -10.05 4.74
N THR A 283 16.97 -9.82 3.45
CA THR A 283 16.35 -10.68 2.43
C THR A 283 17.24 -11.87 2.09
N VAL A 284 16.63 -13.02 1.87
CA VAL A 284 17.30 -14.21 1.31
C VAL A 284 17.64 -13.98 -0.15
N VAL A 285 18.76 -14.53 -0.65
CA VAL A 285 19.23 -14.33 -2.02
C VAL A 285 19.56 -15.66 -2.68
N TYR A 286 19.14 -15.81 -3.90
CA TYR A 286 19.46 -16.96 -4.73
C TYR A 286 20.65 -16.65 -5.67
N ASN A 287 21.59 -17.56 -5.77
CA ASN A 287 22.65 -17.51 -6.76
C ASN A 287 22.48 -18.67 -7.76
N ASP A 288 22.12 -18.32 -8.98
CA ASP A 288 21.87 -19.26 -10.09
C ASP A 288 23.12 -20.03 -10.54
N LYS A 289 24.30 -19.41 -10.40
CA LYS A 289 25.59 -20.04 -10.81
C LYS A 289 25.93 -21.29 -10.02
N ASN A 290 25.61 -21.32 -8.73
CA ASN A 290 25.91 -22.46 -7.89
C ASN A 290 24.65 -23.11 -7.28
N ASN A 291 23.45 -22.65 -7.71
CA ASN A 291 22.16 -23.15 -7.30
C ASN A 291 21.97 -23.18 -5.77
N ARG A 292 22.34 -22.08 -5.09
CA ARG A 292 22.27 -21.98 -3.63
C ARG A 292 21.45 -20.77 -3.17
N LEU A 293 20.70 -20.97 -2.08
CA LEU A 293 20.03 -19.91 -1.35
C LEU A 293 20.94 -19.41 -0.21
N TYR A 294 21.15 -18.12 -0.13
CA TYR A 294 21.93 -17.46 0.93
C TYR A 294 20.99 -16.76 1.90
N VAL A 295 21.09 -17.10 3.16
CA VAL A 295 20.21 -16.63 4.23
C VAL A 295 21.02 -15.81 5.23
N PRO A 296 20.99 -14.48 5.14
CA PRO A 296 21.68 -13.60 6.08
C PRO A 296 20.96 -13.56 7.42
N SER A 297 21.73 -13.50 8.48
CA SER A 297 21.20 -13.45 9.85
C SER A 297 22.17 -12.78 10.81
N ASN A 298 21.68 -12.45 11.98
CA ASN A 298 22.50 -12.03 13.11
C ASN A 298 22.61 -13.22 14.08
N ASN A 299 23.81 -13.57 14.48
CA ASN A 299 24.07 -14.71 15.33
C ASN A 299 24.04 -14.36 16.82
N ASN A 300 24.15 -15.37 17.70
CA ASN A 300 24.13 -15.20 19.16
C ASN A 300 25.27 -14.33 19.73
N ASP A 301 26.39 -14.24 19.03
CA ASP A 301 27.52 -13.42 19.44
C ASP A 301 27.35 -11.96 19.03
N GLY A 302 26.24 -11.63 18.34
CA GLY A 302 25.88 -10.32 17.88
C GLY A 302 26.52 -9.91 16.56
N GLY A 303 27.24 -10.80 15.88
CA GLY A 303 27.83 -10.58 14.57
C GLY A 303 26.90 -10.94 13.42
N ALA A 304 27.25 -10.49 12.21
CA ALA A 304 26.60 -10.91 10.98
C ALA A 304 26.97 -12.36 10.63
N SER A 305 26.04 -13.09 10.06
CA SER A 305 26.28 -14.42 9.52
C SER A 305 25.43 -14.67 8.27
N ILE A 306 25.89 -15.56 7.41
CA ILE A 306 25.16 -16.03 6.24
C ILE A 306 25.27 -17.54 6.19
N ARG A 307 24.12 -18.22 6.11
CA ARG A 307 24.08 -19.66 5.82
C ARG A 307 23.66 -19.87 4.37
N SER A 308 24.30 -20.79 3.68
CA SER A 308 24.04 -21.09 2.28
C SER A 308 23.57 -22.54 2.16
N TYR A 309 22.43 -22.71 1.51
CA TYR A 309 21.75 -23.98 1.28
C TYR A 309 21.72 -24.32 -0.21
N GLU A 310 21.96 -25.57 -0.55
CA GLU A 310 21.75 -26.07 -1.90
C GLU A 310 20.28 -26.28 -2.18
N ILE A 311 19.77 -25.81 -3.32
CA ILE A 311 18.37 -26.04 -3.74
C ILE A 311 18.31 -27.39 -4.47
N GLN A 312 17.41 -28.26 -4.02
CA GLN A 312 17.18 -29.56 -4.61
C GLN A 312 16.26 -29.46 -5.84
N PRO A 313 16.22 -30.48 -6.72
CA PRO A 313 15.40 -30.46 -7.92
C PRO A 313 13.88 -30.29 -7.67
N ASP A 314 13.40 -30.61 -6.47
CA ASP A 314 12.00 -30.41 -6.06
C ASP A 314 11.74 -29.05 -5.42
N GLY A 315 12.72 -28.15 -5.39
CA GLY A 315 12.66 -26.82 -4.82
C GLY A 315 12.92 -26.77 -3.30
N THR A 316 13.08 -27.91 -2.63
CA THR A 316 13.43 -27.91 -1.18
C THR A 316 14.92 -27.60 -0.98
N LEU A 317 15.26 -27.15 0.21
CA LEU A 317 16.64 -26.89 0.61
C LEU A 317 17.27 -28.16 1.20
N ASN A 318 18.51 -28.43 0.84
CA ASN A 318 19.26 -29.54 1.40
C ASN A 318 19.65 -29.21 2.85
N GLU A 319 19.14 -30.01 3.81
CA GLU A 319 19.38 -29.85 5.25
C GLU A 319 20.59 -30.69 5.78
N ASP A 320 21.30 -31.40 4.90
CA ASP A 320 22.51 -32.10 5.29
C ASP A 320 23.57 -31.08 5.74
N GLU A 321 23.95 -31.12 7.00
CA GLU A 321 24.91 -30.20 7.60
C GLU A 321 26.26 -30.19 6.89
N ASP A 322 26.66 -31.29 6.22
CA ASP A 322 27.89 -31.34 5.43
C ASP A 322 27.79 -30.53 4.12
N THR A 323 26.58 -30.21 3.69
CA THR A 323 26.32 -29.38 2.50
C THR A 323 26.06 -27.90 2.81
N ILE A 324 25.66 -27.60 4.03
CA ILE A 324 25.41 -26.24 4.50
C ILE A 324 26.77 -25.55 4.72
N LYS A 325 26.90 -24.35 4.13
CA LYS A 325 28.08 -23.51 4.34
C LYS A 325 27.69 -22.28 5.14
N GLU A 326 28.56 -21.83 6.00
CA GLU A 326 28.29 -20.69 6.88
C GLU A 326 29.48 -19.73 6.94
N TRP A 327 29.20 -18.46 6.73
CA TRP A 327 30.10 -17.35 7.03
C TRP A 327 29.68 -16.65 8.32
N LYS A 328 30.66 -16.18 9.08
CA LYS A 328 30.48 -15.35 10.28
C LYS A 328 31.48 -14.21 10.27
N SER A 329 31.01 -13.00 10.49
CA SER A 329 31.88 -11.81 10.52
C SER A 329 32.89 -11.84 11.66
N GLY A 330 32.54 -12.48 12.77
CA GLY A 330 33.34 -12.44 13.98
C GLY A 330 33.32 -11.11 14.74
N THR A 331 32.59 -10.11 14.27
CA THR A 331 32.51 -8.79 14.89
C THR A 331 31.56 -8.83 16.08
N LYS A 332 32.08 -8.76 17.29
CA LYS A 332 31.28 -8.79 18.50
C LYS A 332 30.36 -7.58 18.61
N GLY A 333 29.06 -7.80 18.74
CA GLY A 333 28.05 -6.73 18.82
C GLY A 333 27.78 -6.04 17.48
N GLY A 334 28.30 -6.60 16.39
CA GLY A 334 27.97 -6.24 15.01
C GLY A 334 26.60 -6.78 14.60
N GLY A 335 26.41 -6.95 13.33
CA GLY A 335 25.21 -7.51 12.72
C GLY A 335 24.90 -6.86 11.38
N THR A 336 23.94 -7.39 10.67
CA THR A 336 23.56 -6.87 9.34
C THR A 336 22.06 -6.66 9.19
N GLN A 337 21.71 -5.63 8.44
CA GLN A 337 20.40 -5.39 7.83
C GLN A 337 20.56 -5.32 6.30
N SER A 338 21.80 -5.37 5.83
CA SER A 338 22.13 -5.41 4.41
C SER A 338 21.80 -6.79 3.85
N THR A 339 21.22 -6.82 2.67
CA THR A 339 21.04 -8.04 1.88
C THR A 339 22.32 -8.31 1.10
N PRO A 340 22.84 -9.54 1.09
CA PRO A 340 24.03 -9.86 0.31
C PRO A 340 23.76 -9.73 -1.19
N VAL A 341 24.77 -9.26 -1.93
CA VAL A 341 24.78 -9.22 -3.39
C VAL A 341 25.91 -10.09 -3.87
N ILE A 342 25.66 -10.91 -4.88
CA ILE A 342 26.62 -11.92 -5.36
C ILE A 342 26.94 -11.68 -6.83
N TYR A 343 28.22 -11.57 -7.13
CA TYR A 343 28.72 -11.52 -8.52
C TYR A 343 30.09 -12.21 -8.61
N ASN A 344 30.29 -13.05 -9.63
CA ASN A 344 31.55 -13.75 -9.89
C ASN A 344 32.14 -14.46 -8.67
N ASP A 345 31.31 -15.25 -7.97
CA ASP A 345 31.67 -15.98 -6.75
C ASP A 345 32.09 -15.08 -5.55
N ARG A 346 31.86 -13.77 -5.65
CA ARG A 346 32.12 -12.80 -4.60
C ARG A 346 30.80 -12.28 -4.05
N LEU A 347 30.68 -12.31 -2.75
CA LEU A 347 29.50 -11.89 -2.01
C LEU A 347 29.83 -10.61 -1.25
N TYR A 348 29.03 -9.57 -1.48
CA TYR A 348 29.17 -8.25 -0.89
C TYR A 348 28.10 -8.04 0.17
N ILE A 349 28.50 -7.73 1.43
CA ILE A 349 27.56 -7.53 2.52
C ILE A 349 28.00 -6.37 3.41
N GLY A 350 27.08 -5.44 3.67
CA GLY A 350 27.25 -4.36 4.62
C GLY A 350 26.96 -4.82 6.05
N GLY A 351 27.53 -4.11 6.99
CA GLY A 351 27.19 -4.17 8.39
C GLY A 351 26.20 -3.05 8.75
N GLY A 352 25.82 -2.92 9.96
CA GLY A 352 24.88 -1.90 10.44
C GLY A 352 23.62 -2.54 11.01
N GLY A 353 23.80 -3.61 11.76
CA GLY A 353 22.73 -4.34 12.42
C GLY A 353 21.94 -3.50 13.43
N GLY A 354 20.80 -4.02 13.83
CA GLY A 354 19.67 -3.52 14.59
C GLY A 354 19.81 -2.52 15.72
N THR A 355 21.00 -2.03 16.02
CA THR A 355 21.22 -0.95 16.99
C THR A 355 21.97 0.21 16.33
N MET A 356 21.58 1.45 16.64
CA MET A 356 22.38 2.60 16.29
C MET A 356 23.79 2.44 16.87
N GLY A 357 24.81 2.47 16.01
CA GLY A 357 26.21 2.35 16.45
C GLY A 357 26.81 0.94 16.30
N SER A 358 26.22 0.06 15.48
CA SER A 358 26.91 -1.13 15.01
C SER A 358 28.27 -0.78 14.42
N SER A 359 29.29 -1.57 14.76
CA SER A 359 30.65 -1.43 14.24
C SER A 359 30.97 -2.49 13.17
N GLU A 360 29.96 -3.15 12.60
CA GLU A 360 30.17 -4.16 11.57
C GLU A 360 30.64 -3.49 10.27
N PRO A 361 31.83 -3.82 9.78
CA PRO A 361 32.34 -3.26 8.52
C PRO A 361 31.64 -3.87 7.30
N PHE A 362 32.00 -3.36 6.12
CA PHE A 362 31.63 -3.98 4.87
C PHE A 362 32.56 -5.15 4.57
N HIS A 363 32.01 -6.30 4.15
CA HIS A 363 32.76 -7.52 3.88
C HIS A 363 32.61 -7.95 2.41
N VAL A 364 33.68 -8.45 1.87
CA VAL A 364 33.71 -9.24 0.63
C VAL A 364 34.07 -10.68 0.99
N VAL A 365 33.21 -11.60 0.65
CA VAL A 365 33.25 -13.00 1.03
C VAL A 365 33.26 -13.88 -0.22
N ASP A 366 34.03 -14.94 -0.23
CA ASP A 366 33.94 -15.95 -1.26
C ASP A 366 32.62 -16.73 -1.12
N ALA A 367 31.76 -16.64 -2.12
CA ALA A 367 30.41 -17.22 -2.07
C ALA A 367 30.44 -18.77 -2.05
N ASN A 368 31.49 -19.39 -2.56
CA ASN A 368 31.63 -20.85 -2.60
C ASN A 368 32.24 -21.43 -1.33
N THR A 369 33.26 -20.78 -0.75
CA THR A 369 33.93 -21.26 0.46
C THR A 369 33.35 -20.68 1.74
N MET A 370 32.66 -19.51 1.63
CA MET A 370 32.19 -18.72 2.76
C MET A 370 33.34 -18.21 3.66
N GLU A 371 34.48 -17.89 3.06
CA GLU A 371 35.62 -17.27 3.71
C GLU A 371 35.66 -15.78 3.39
N THR A 372 36.02 -14.95 4.36
CA THR A 372 36.23 -13.51 4.11
C THR A 372 37.46 -13.31 3.24
N ILE A 373 37.28 -12.59 2.12
CA ILE A 373 38.37 -12.22 1.23
C ILE A 373 39.04 -10.95 1.75
N TYR A 374 38.25 -9.90 2.00
CA TYR A 374 38.68 -8.67 2.66
C TYR A 374 37.54 -7.91 3.32
N THR A 375 37.88 -6.92 4.13
CA THR A 375 36.92 -6.01 4.77
C THR A 375 37.29 -4.55 4.48
N ILE A 376 36.27 -3.68 4.53
CA ILE A 376 36.47 -2.22 4.46
C ILE A 376 36.06 -1.64 5.79
N ASP A 377 37.06 -1.39 6.63
CA ASP A 377 36.86 -0.76 7.93
C ASP A 377 36.40 0.69 7.74
N GLY A 378 35.41 1.12 8.52
CA GLY A 378 34.84 2.47 8.45
C GLY A 378 33.63 2.59 7.53
N LEU A 379 33.41 1.69 6.59
CA LEU A 379 32.17 1.62 5.83
C LEU A 379 31.12 0.84 6.60
N ILE A 380 30.31 1.54 7.39
CA ILE A 380 29.17 1.00 8.11
C ILE A 380 27.90 1.41 7.38
N THR A 381 27.18 0.44 6.81
CA THR A 381 25.99 0.70 6.01
C THR A 381 24.86 -0.26 6.34
N LYS A 382 23.62 0.23 6.28
CA LYS A 382 22.41 -0.60 6.35
C LYS A 382 21.89 -0.98 4.97
N GLY A 383 22.21 -0.17 3.96
CA GLY A 383 21.87 -0.46 2.58
C GLY A 383 22.66 -1.65 2.05
N SER A 384 22.18 -2.24 0.98
CA SER A 384 22.81 -3.33 0.25
C SER A 384 23.73 -2.78 -0.85
N ALA A 385 24.66 -3.59 -1.33
CA ALA A 385 25.52 -3.23 -2.42
C ALA A 385 24.74 -3.04 -3.74
N ALA A 386 25.16 -2.06 -4.55
CA ALA A 386 24.71 -1.92 -5.92
C ALA A 386 25.93 -2.10 -6.85
N VAL A 387 25.94 -3.15 -7.66
CA VAL A 387 27.11 -3.59 -8.43
C VAL A 387 26.91 -3.28 -9.91
N SER A 388 27.78 -2.45 -10.50
CA SER A 388 27.81 -2.21 -11.94
C SER A 388 28.81 -3.13 -12.63
N THR A 389 28.37 -3.83 -13.68
CA THR A 389 29.16 -4.76 -14.47
C THR A 389 29.50 -4.25 -15.88
N ALA A 390 29.00 -3.06 -16.25
CA ALA A 390 29.15 -2.52 -17.61
C ALA A 390 30.61 -2.33 -18.08
N TYR A 391 31.56 -2.39 -17.16
CA TYR A 391 32.99 -2.27 -17.45
C TYR A 391 33.74 -3.59 -17.28
N ALA A 392 33.06 -4.66 -16.86
CA ALA A 392 33.70 -5.96 -16.64
C ALA A 392 34.10 -6.61 -17.98
N THR A 393 35.36 -6.90 -18.16
CA THR A 393 35.93 -7.59 -19.33
C THR A 393 36.93 -8.65 -18.86
N GLU A 394 37.26 -9.60 -19.71
CA GLU A 394 38.32 -10.59 -19.42
C GLU A 394 39.70 -9.91 -19.21
N GLU A 395 39.98 -8.82 -19.93
CA GLU A 395 41.26 -8.11 -19.83
C GLU A 395 41.47 -7.40 -18.49
N ASN A 396 40.36 -7.07 -17.75
CA ASN A 396 40.45 -6.41 -16.46
C ASN A 396 39.99 -7.32 -15.31
N ASP A 397 40.06 -8.65 -15.49
CA ASP A 397 39.65 -9.64 -14.49
C ASP A 397 38.20 -9.46 -14.03
N HIS A 398 37.29 -9.08 -14.94
CA HIS A 398 35.89 -8.81 -14.67
C HIS A 398 35.67 -7.76 -13.58
N GLN A 399 36.41 -6.65 -13.66
CA GLN A 399 36.30 -5.56 -12.70
C GLN A 399 34.91 -4.95 -12.68
N VAL A 400 34.35 -4.79 -11.48
CA VAL A 400 33.05 -4.17 -11.20
C VAL A 400 33.21 -2.95 -10.30
N TYR A 401 32.20 -2.09 -10.30
CA TYR A 401 32.10 -0.96 -9.39
C TYR A 401 30.89 -1.12 -8.49
N ILE A 402 31.08 -0.88 -7.19
CA ILE A 402 30.09 -1.11 -6.15
C ILE A 402 29.83 0.21 -5.45
N TYR A 403 28.53 0.57 -5.33
CA TYR A 403 28.11 1.84 -4.78
C TYR A 403 27.47 1.61 -3.41
N MET A 404 27.98 2.35 -2.42
CA MET A 404 27.50 2.26 -1.06
C MET A 404 27.32 3.65 -0.46
N VAL A 405 26.22 3.84 0.26
CA VAL A 405 26.00 5.00 1.11
C VAL A 405 26.15 4.59 2.56
N PRO A 406 27.05 5.21 3.34
CA PRO A 406 27.20 4.87 4.75
C PRO A 406 25.94 5.24 5.55
N TYR A 407 25.69 4.54 6.65
CA TYR A 407 24.55 4.83 7.51
C TYR A 407 24.56 6.28 8.03
N ASN A 408 25.72 6.78 8.43
CA ASN A 408 25.90 8.17 8.84
C ASN A 408 26.56 8.99 7.73
N CYS A 409 25.79 9.82 7.05
CA CYS A 409 26.25 10.68 5.97
C CYS A 409 26.72 12.06 6.45
N ASN A 410 26.79 12.31 7.76
CA ASN A 410 27.32 13.58 8.34
C ASN A 410 28.85 13.65 8.33
N THR A 411 29.48 13.09 7.31
CA THR A 411 30.93 13.02 7.14
C THR A 411 31.31 13.57 5.77
N ASP A 412 32.59 13.84 5.56
CA ASP A 412 33.08 14.24 4.25
C ASP A 412 33.23 13.07 3.28
N GLU A 413 33.10 11.84 3.78
CA GLU A 413 33.15 10.58 3.04
C GLU A 413 31.77 9.93 3.12
N ASN A 414 30.78 10.48 2.41
CA ASN A 414 29.40 10.03 2.54
C ASN A 414 28.88 9.28 1.30
N PHE A 415 29.76 8.92 0.39
CA PHE A 415 29.49 8.02 -0.72
C PHE A 415 30.75 7.23 -1.06
N TRP A 416 30.62 5.93 -1.29
CA TRP A 416 31.73 5.01 -1.52
C TRP A 416 31.58 4.36 -2.89
N ILE A 417 32.65 4.39 -3.67
CA ILE A 417 32.81 3.69 -4.94
C ILE A 417 33.91 2.65 -4.76
N ILE A 418 33.53 1.41 -4.66
CA ILE A 418 34.44 0.30 -4.44
C ILE A 418 34.72 -0.35 -5.78
N SER A 419 35.99 -0.54 -6.11
CA SER A 419 36.44 -1.29 -7.26
C SER A 419 36.82 -2.71 -6.81
N ASP A 420 36.20 -3.72 -7.42
CA ASP A 420 36.48 -5.11 -7.10
C ASP A 420 36.59 -5.96 -8.35
N LYS A 421 37.44 -7.00 -8.30
CA LYS A 421 37.67 -7.90 -9.43
C LYS A 421 38.05 -9.30 -8.97
N GLN A 422 38.02 -10.23 -9.89
CA GLN A 422 38.44 -11.61 -9.66
C GLN A 422 39.91 -11.69 -9.18
N GLY A 423 40.15 -12.42 -8.10
CA GLY A 423 41.49 -12.56 -7.49
C GLY A 423 41.96 -11.41 -6.60
N GLN A 424 41.19 -10.32 -6.46
CA GLN A 424 41.54 -9.23 -5.56
C GLN A 424 41.40 -9.66 -4.10
N THR A 425 42.38 -9.35 -3.25
CA THR A 425 42.45 -9.74 -1.83
C THR A 425 42.53 -8.54 -0.90
N GLU A 426 42.69 -7.35 -1.42
CA GLU A 426 42.75 -6.09 -0.68
C GLU A 426 41.70 -5.11 -1.18
N PRO A 427 41.13 -4.27 -0.32
CA PRO A 427 40.14 -3.30 -0.72
C PRO A 427 40.73 -2.21 -1.64
N ASP A 428 39.96 -1.83 -2.66
CA ASP A 428 40.23 -0.70 -3.52
C ASP A 428 38.98 0.15 -3.63
N TYR A 429 39.03 1.41 -3.20
CA TYR A 429 37.86 2.30 -3.18
C TYR A 429 38.25 3.75 -3.23
N GLU A 430 37.32 4.56 -3.68
CA GLU A 430 37.30 6.01 -3.53
C GLU A 430 36.10 6.45 -2.70
N THR A 431 36.23 7.56 -2.01
CA THR A 431 35.13 8.19 -1.30
C THR A 431 34.82 9.55 -1.90
N ALA A 432 33.55 9.92 -1.91
CA ALA A 432 33.08 11.20 -2.39
C ALA A 432 32.26 11.92 -1.33
N LYS A 433 32.23 13.25 -1.39
CA LYS A 433 31.30 14.09 -0.68
C LYS A 433 30.11 14.41 -1.54
N THR A 434 28.96 13.81 -1.24
CA THR A 434 27.69 14.20 -1.84
C THR A 434 27.03 15.32 -1.04
N VAL A 435 26.03 15.97 -1.60
CA VAL A 435 25.34 17.08 -0.91
C VAL A 435 24.43 16.63 0.25
N GLY A 436 24.18 15.33 0.39
CA GLY A 436 23.43 14.78 1.52
C GLY A 436 24.24 14.81 2.81
N ASN A 437 23.58 15.01 3.92
CA ASN A 437 24.22 15.19 5.24
C ASN A 437 23.44 14.59 6.41
N ASN A 438 22.64 13.57 6.18
CA ASN A 438 21.85 12.94 7.23
C ASN A 438 22.12 11.43 7.27
N PHE A 439 21.28 10.64 7.90
CA PHE A 439 21.39 9.18 7.88
C PHE A 439 20.83 8.59 6.58
N CYS A 440 21.35 7.43 6.19
CA CYS A 440 20.86 6.65 5.07
C CYS A 440 20.73 5.17 5.47
N SER A 441 19.58 4.60 5.27
CA SER A 441 19.34 3.16 5.47
C SER A 441 18.95 2.47 4.15
N GLN A 442 19.08 3.18 3.04
CA GLN A 442 18.61 2.74 1.73
C GLN A 442 19.71 2.11 0.89
N THR A 443 19.29 1.28 -0.05
CA THR A 443 20.12 0.77 -1.12
C THR A 443 20.11 1.76 -2.29
N VAL A 444 21.24 1.95 -2.93
CA VAL A 444 21.35 2.75 -4.15
C VAL A 444 20.65 2.02 -5.28
N ALA A 445 19.66 2.61 -5.88
CA ALA A 445 19.05 2.12 -7.12
C ALA A 445 19.91 2.53 -8.31
N VAL A 446 20.19 1.58 -9.21
CA VAL A 446 20.93 1.86 -10.45
C VAL A 446 19.95 1.91 -11.61
N ALA A 447 19.87 3.06 -12.25
CA ALA A 447 19.00 3.26 -13.40
C ALA A 447 19.64 2.71 -14.70
N PRO A 448 18.84 2.40 -15.72
CA PRO A 448 19.34 1.88 -17.00
C PRO A 448 20.39 2.76 -17.68
N ASN A 449 20.30 4.07 -17.53
CA ASN A 449 21.25 5.05 -18.04
C ASN A 449 22.50 5.24 -17.16
N GLY A 450 22.65 4.45 -16.10
CA GLY A 450 23.78 4.52 -15.18
C GLY A 450 23.63 5.56 -14.07
N TYR A 451 22.49 6.21 -13.94
CA TYR A 451 22.22 7.10 -12.81
C TYR A 451 22.04 6.30 -11.52
N LEU A 452 22.49 6.87 -10.43
CA LEU A 452 22.44 6.34 -9.07
C LEU A 452 21.40 7.13 -8.29
N VAL A 453 20.40 6.44 -7.76
CA VAL A 453 19.22 7.06 -7.14
C VAL A 453 19.05 6.56 -5.71
N TRP A 454 18.97 7.45 -4.73
CA TRP A 454 18.70 7.05 -3.34
C TRP A 454 18.08 8.16 -2.51
N TYR A 455 17.55 7.81 -1.35
CA TYR A 455 17.03 8.72 -0.34
C TYR A 455 17.95 8.83 0.88
N GLN A 456 17.85 9.97 1.58
CA GLN A 456 18.38 10.12 2.94
C GLN A 456 17.30 10.64 3.90
N ASP A 457 17.56 10.53 5.19
CA ASP A 457 16.64 10.99 6.26
C ASP A 457 16.47 12.53 6.29
N ASP A 458 17.14 13.26 5.44
CA ASP A 458 16.91 14.69 5.20
C ASP A 458 15.70 14.97 4.30
N GLY A 459 15.06 13.91 3.82
CA GLY A 459 13.86 13.99 2.98
C GLY A 459 14.13 14.26 1.51
N TYR A 460 15.39 14.22 1.07
CA TYR A 460 15.74 14.40 -0.33
C TYR A 460 15.93 13.08 -1.06
N LEU A 461 15.36 13.02 -2.24
CA LEU A 461 15.70 12.07 -3.28
C LEU A 461 16.90 12.63 -4.06
N TYR A 462 17.97 11.86 -4.14
CA TYR A 462 19.21 12.23 -4.82
C TYR A 462 19.38 11.41 -6.08
N VAL A 463 19.76 12.06 -7.16
CA VAL A 463 20.16 11.40 -8.41
C VAL A 463 21.54 11.90 -8.84
N TYR A 464 22.47 10.97 -8.90
CA TYR A 464 23.83 11.19 -9.33
C TYR A 464 24.11 10.33 -10.57
N GLY A 465 25.11 10.68 -11.36
CA GLY A 465 25.53 9.92 -12.50
C GLY A 465 26.88 10.43 -13.01
N ARG A 466 27.40 9.77 -14.03
CA ARG A 466 28.56 10.29 -14.75
C ARG A 466 28.10 11.33 -15.78
N GLU A 467 29.05 12.08 -16.34
CA GLU A 467 28.77 12.94 -17.48
C GLU A 467 28.14 12.10 -18.62
N ASP A 468 27.04 12.59 -19.17
CA ASP A 468 26.37 11.86 -20.26
C ASP A 468 27.23 11.85 -21.51
N ASP A 469 27.36 10.70 -22.18
CA ASP A 469 28.08 10.58 -23.46
C ASP A 469 27.37 11.34 -24.61
N ALA A 470 26.11 11.70 -24.41
CA ALA A 470 25.35 12.55 -25.33
C ALA A 470 25.63 14.02 -25.06
N PRO A 471 25.76 14.86 -26.10
CA PRO A 471 25.91 16.30 -25.93
C PRO A 471 24.74 16.87 -25.08
N VAL A 472 25.06 17.68 -24.08
CA VAL A 472 24.07 18.43 -23.32
C VAL A 472 23.30 19.33 -24.28
N THR A 473 21.97 19.29 -24.24
CA THR A 473 21.11 20.11 -25.06
C THR A 473 20.66 21.36 -24.32
N GLY A 474 20.23 22.39 -25.05
CA GLY A 474 19.62 23.58 -24.44
C GLY A 474 18.37 23.25 -23.64
N GLU A 475 17.61 22.24 -24.04
CA GLU A 475 16.45 21.73 -23.31
C GLU A 475 16.82 21.11 -21.96
N ASP A 476 17.96 20.35 -21.89
CA ASP A 476 18.46 19.80 -20.64
C ASP A 476 18.86 20.90 -19.65
N VAL A 477 19.58 21.92 -20.12
CA VAL A 477 19.97 23.08 -19.29
C VAL A 477 18.75 23.88 -18.85
N ASN A 478 17.81 24.11 -19.74
CA ASN A 478 16.57 24.81 -19.42
C ASN A 478 15.75 24.10 -18.33
N ALA A 479 15.65 22.78 -18.43
CA ALA A 479 14.96 21.95 -17.44
C ALA A 479 15.68 21.99 -16.07
N GLN A 480 17.01 22.09 -16.04
CA GLN A 480 17.77 22.23 -14.80
C GLN A 480 17.52 23.59 -14.13
N ILE A 481 17.48 24.68 -14.90
CA ILE A 481 17.19 26.01 -14.38
C ILE A 481 15.73 26.09 -13.89
N ALA A 482 14.78 25.53 -14.64
CA ALA A 482 13.35 25.58 -14.30
C ALA A 482 13.06 24.96 -12.92
N ARG A 483 13.85 23.93 -12.51
CA ARG A 483 13.68 23.24 -11.21
C ARG A 483 14.23 23.99 -10.02
N LEU A 484 15.12 24.95 -10.23
CA LEU A 484 15.64 25.77 -9.13
C LEU A 484 14.48 26.56 -8.52
N ALA A 485 14.51 26.78 -7.22
CA ALA A 485 13.55 27.66 -6.57
C ALA A 485 13.57 29.06 -7.24
N ASP A 486 12.42 29.73 -7.26
CA ASP A 486 12.39 31.11 -7.75
C ASP A 486 13.22 32.00 -6.82
N PRO A 487 14.06 32.92 -7.35
CA PRO A 487 14.79 33.85 -6.53
C PRO A 487 13.90 34.71 -5.60
N ALA A 488 12.67 34.95 -5.99
CA ALA A 488 11.67 35.63 -5.16
C ALA A 488 11.23 34.80 -3.94
N ASP A 489 11.36 33.48 -3.99
CA ASP A 489 10.94 32.55 -2.93
C ASP A 489 12.05 32.31 -1.88
N PHE A 490 13.16 33.03 -1.95
CA PHE A 490 14.30 32.93 -1.01
C PHE A 490 14.87 31.50 -0.86
N GLY A 491 14.86 30.72 -1.94
CA GLY A 491 15.37 29.36 -1.97
C GLY A 491 16.86 29.26 -1.62
N TYR A 492 17.26 28.11 -1.05
CA TYR A 492 18.67 27.79 -0.88
C TYR A 492 19.23 27.26 -2.20
N TYR A 493 20.30 27.88 -2.70
CA TYR A 493 20.99 27.47 -3.91
C TYR A 493 22.33 26.81 -3.61
N ASN A 494 22.57 25.65 -4.17
CA ASN A 494 23.86 24.98 -4.06
C ASN A 494 24.85 25.62 -5.05
N LYS A 495 25.95 26.21 -4.54
CA LYS A 495 26.97 26.89 -5.37
C LYS A 495 27.57 25.99 -6.45
N VAL A 496 27.79 24.71 -6.14
CA VAL A 496 28.35 23.74 -7.08
C VAL A 496 27.35 23.43 -8.19
N GLU A 497 26.09 23.29 -7.86
CA GLU A 497 25.01 23.06 -8.83
C GLU A 497 24.85 24.26 -9.79
N ILE A 498 24.82 25.48 -9.26
CA ILE A 498 24.70 26.69 -10.08
C ILE A 498 25.92 26.86 -10.99
N ALA A 499 27.14 26.69 -10.48
CA ALA A 499 28.37 26.75 -11.30
C ALA A 499 28.33 25.72 -12.45
N ARG A 500 27.88 24.51 -12.17
CA ARG A 500 27.76 23.45 -13.19
C ARG A 500 26.71 23.76 -14.25
N ILE A 501 25.60 24.37 -13.87
CA ILE A 501 24.57 24.81 -14.85
C ILE A 501 25.17 25.87 -15.77
N HIS A 502 25.98 26.81 -15.25
CA HIS A 502 26.70 27.78 -16.06
C HIS A 502 27.70 27.11 -17.02
N GLU A 503 28.55 26.20 -16.54
CA GLU A 503 29.49 25.45 -17.37
C GLU A 503 28.78 24.73 -18.52
N ARG A 504 27.66 24.08 -18.23
CA ARG A 504 26.83 23.40 -19.25
C ARG A 504 26.21 24.37 -20.24
N TYR A 505 25.69 25.49 -19.78
CA TYR A 505 25.16 26.54 -20.63
C TYR A 505 26.24 27.11 -21.55
N ASP A 506 27.44 27.41 -20.99
CA ASP A 506 28.55 27.97 -21.76
C ASP A 506 29.07 27.01 -22.85
N ALA A 507 29.03 25.70 -22.57
CA ALA A 507 29.41 24.66 -23.51
C ALA A 507 28.38 24.45 -24.64
N LEU A 508 27.17 24.97 -24.57
CA LEU A 508 26.15 24.86 -25.62
C LEU A 508 26.55 25.63 -26.87
N SER A 509 26.17 25.09 -28.02
CA SER A 509 26.17 25.84 -29.27
C SER A 509 25.18 27.00 -29.22
N ASP A 510 25.36 28.04 -30.05
CA ASP A 510 24.46 29.18 -30.13
C ASP A 510 23.00 28.75 -30.38
N ALA A 511 22.78 27.73 -31.22
CA ALA A 511 21.47 27.16 -31.53
C ALA A 511 20.83 26.43 -30.32
N GLU A 512 21.64 25.81 -29.46
CA GLU A 512 21.15 25.19 -28.26
C GLU A 512 20.88 26.23 -27.16
N LYS A 513 21.69 27.30 -27.07
CA LYS A 513 21.46 28.41 -26.12
C LYS A 513 20.12 29.10 -26.37
N GLU A 514 19.68 29.23 -27.63
CA GLU A 514 18.37 29.77 -27.98
C GLU A 514 17.18 28.97 -27.40
N LYS A 515 17.40 27.70 -27.06
CA LYS A 515 16.37 26.86 -26.43
C LYS A 515 16.26 27.05 -24.92
N VAL A 516 17.23 27.72 -24.29
CA VAL A 516 17.23 27.97 -22.86
C VAL A 516 16.41 29.22 -22.55
N THR A 517 15.14 29.05 -22.26
CA THR A 517 14.20 30.16 -21.99
C THR A 517 14.29 30.67 -20.55
N GLU A 518 14.79 29.86 -19.61
CA GLU A 518 14.88 30.16 -18.19
C GLU A 518 16.21 30.86 -17.80
N TYR A 519 17.05 31.23 -18.74
CA TYR A 519 18.39 31.74 -18.43
C TYR A 519 18.38 33.01 -17.58
N GLU A 520 17.39 33.90 -17.73
CA GLU A 520 17.21 35.06 -16.86
C GLU A 520 17.02 34.69 -15.39
N LYS A 521 16.33 33.59 -15.10
CA LYS A 521 16.18 33.06 -13.74
C LYS A 521 17.53 32.66 -13.14
N LEU A 522 18.41 32.04 -13.94
CA LEU A 522 19.77 31.71 -13.49
C LEU A 522 20.57 32.97 -13.15
N LEU A 523 20.47 34.01 -13.96
CA LEU A 523 21.13 35.31 -13.70
C LEU A 523 20.57 36.01 -12.45
N GLU A 524 19.28 35.89 -12.17
CA GLU A 524 18.69 36.40 -10.93
C GLU A 524 19.18 35.60 -9.71
N ILE A 525 19.33 34.27 -9.85
CA ILE A 525 19.93 33.40 -8.81
C ILE A 525 21.37 33.84 -8.51
N ASP A 526 22.17 34.14 -9.54
CA ASP A 526 23.52 34.67 -9.36
C ASP A 526 23.57 35.97 -8.55
N LYS A 527 22.64 36.88 -8.81
CA LYS A 527 22.53 38.11 -8.04
C LYS A 527 22.25 37.83 -6.57
N VAL A 528 21.32 36.90 -6.29
CA VAL A 528 21.02 36.47 -4.94
C VAL A 528 22.22 35.80 -4.29
N MET A 529 22.96 34.97 -5.02
CA MET A 529 24.16 34.28 -4.51
C MET A 529 25.33 35.22 -4.29
N LEU A 530 25.54 36.23 -5.09
CA LEU A 530 26.53 37.29 -4.88
C LEU A 530 26.23 38.10 -3.61
N LEU A 531 24.95 38.27 -3.28
CA LEU A 531 24.49 38.87 -2.02
C LEU A 531 24.74 37.96 -0.82
N ASP A 532 24.83 36.62 -1.02
CA ASP A 532 25.12 35.62 0.01
C ASP A 532 26.52 35.74 0.65
N GLY A 533 27.44 36.45 0.00
CA GLY A 533 28.70 36.85 0.61
C GLY A 533 28.51 37.96 1.69
N LYS A 534 27.30 38.49 1.83
CA LYS A 534 26.90 39.48 2.81
C LYS A 534 25.65 39.01 3.56
N ASN A 535 25.84 38.25 4.61
CA ASN A 535 24.92 38.10 5.73
C ASN A 535 23.54 37.49 5.48
N ALA A 536 23.30 36.31 6.00
CA ALA A 536 21.96 35.70 6.13
C ALA A 536 20.94 36.65 6.78
N VAL A 537 21.43 37.57 7.65
CA VAL A 537 20.64 38.65 8.27
C VAL A 537 20.13 39.65 7.25
N GLU A 538 20.94 40.10 6.28
CA GLU A 538 20.49 41.07 5.27
C GLU A 538 19.42 40.45 4.34
N ARG A 539 19.57 39.20 3.98
CA ARG A 539 18.57 38.45 3.23
C ARG A 539 17.26 38.29 4.00
N LEU A 540 17.36 37.92 5.25
CA LEU A 540 16.18 37.77 6.12
C LEU A 540 15.48 39.12 6.27
N ASN A 541 16.22 40.20 6.54
CA ASN A 541 15.65 41.55 6.67
C ASN A 541 14.97 41.99 5.38
N SER A 542 15.58 41.73 4.21
CA SER A 542 14.99 42.05 2.91
C SER A 542 13.73 41.25 2.65
N GLY A 543 13.74 39.94 2.97
CA GLY A 543 12.59 39.07 2.81
C GLY A 543 11.43 39.48 3.72
N ILE A 544 11.70 39.79 4.98
CA ILE A 544 10.70 40.30 5.92
C ILE A 544 10.13 41.64 5.43
N ALA A 545 10.96 42.55 4.92
CA ALA A 545 10.51 43.82 4.38
C ALA A 545 9.59 43.64 3.16
N ALA A 546 9.86 42.64 2.31
CA ALA A 546 9.12 42.32 1.11
C ALA A 546 7.76 41.61 1.38
N LEU A 547 7.53 41.10 2.60
CA LEU A 547 6.22 40.53 2.93
C LEU A 547 5.10 41.56 2.66
N PRO A 548 3.99 41.13 2.04
CA PRO A 548 2.88 42.03 1.78
C PRO A 548 2.19 42.47 3.09
N ASP A 549 1.53 43.63 3.04
CA ASP A 549 0.76 44.14 4.21
C ASP A 549 -0.46 43.26 4.52
N THR A 550 -0.98 42.56 3.51
CA THR A 550 -2.07 41.60 3.66
C THR A 550 -1.54 40.21 3.32
N ILE A 551 -1.42 39.37 4.33
CA ILE A 551 -0.96 38.00 4.21
C ILE A 551 -2.10 37.10 3.74
N THR A 552 -1.81 36.22 2.78
CA THR A 552 -2.70 35.16 2.30
C THR A 552 -2.02 33.78 2.47
N LEU A 553 -2.73 32.68 2.26
CA LEU A 553 -2.14 31.35 2.31
C LEU A 553 -1.05 31.11 1.24
N ASP A 554 -1.06 31.85 0.14
CA ASP A 554 0.00 31.80 -0.87
C ASP A 554 1.35 32.31 -0.33
N ASN A 555 1.34 33.08 0.75
CA ASN A 555 2.56 33.56 1.39
C ASN A 555 3.12 32.57 2.43
N LYS A 556 2.44 31.47 2.69
CA LYS A 556 2.82 30.52 3.77
C LYS A 556 4.26 30.04 3.63
N ASP A 557 4.63 29.55 2.45
CA ASP A 557 5.97 28.98 2.22
C ASP A 557 7.06 30.03 2.38
N THR A 558 6.81 31.25 1.92
CA THR A 558 7.71 32.38 2.13
C THR A 558 7.90 32.68 3.62
N VAL A 559 6.81 32.76 4.37
CA VAL A 559 6.85 33.03 5.82
C VAL A 559 7.60 31.93 6.58
N LEU A 560 7.32 30.65 6.28
CA LEU A 560 8.02 29.51 6.87
C LEU A 560 9.51 29.50 6.52
N THR A 561 9.88 29.85 5.29
CA THR A 561 11.26 29.96 4.84
C THR A 561 12.01 31.06 5.61
N LEU A 562 11.42 32.24 5.76
CA LEU A 562 12.00 33.33 6.54
C LEU A 562 12.20 32.92 8.01
N ARG A 563 11.23 32.24 8.61
CA ARG A 563 11.37 31.70 9.98
C ARG A 563 12.48 30.66 10.07
N SER A 564 12.61 29.79 9.08
CA SER A 564 13.69 28.80 9.03
C SER A 564 15.07 29.45 8.96
N ILE A 565 15.24 30.52 8.19
CA ILE A 565 16.48 31.31 8.14
C ILE A 565 16.74 31.90 9.52
N TYR A 566 15.76 32.56 10.14
CA TYR A 566 15.90 33.15 11.48
C TYR A 566 16.34 32.10 12.51
N ASN A 567 15.77 30.92 12.50
CA ASN A 567 16.08 29.86 13.45
C ASN A 567 17.53 29.33 13.32
N LYS A 568 18.13 29.45 12.13
CA LYS A 568 19.52 29.04 11.87
C LYS A 568 20.55 30.09 12.21
N LEU A 569 20.14 31.32 12.49
CA LEU A 569 21.06 32.40 12.90
C LEU A 569 21.61 32.15 14.30
N SER A 570 22.84 32.56 14.51
CA SER A 570 23.46 32.66 15.85
C SER A 570 22.75 33.72 16.71
N GLU A 571 22.96 33.70 18.01
CA GLU A 571 22.35 34.65 18.93
C GLU A 571 22.73 36.11 18.60
N ASP A 572 23.98 36.34 18.21
CA ASP A 572 24.48 37.68 17.83
C ASP A 572 23.85 38.15 16.49
N GLU A 573 23.65 37.27 15.54
CA GLU A 573 23.03 37.57 14.26
C GLU A 573 21.54 37.88 14.43
N ARG A 574 20.84 37.17 15.31
CA ARG A 574 19.43 37.43 15.61
C ARG A 574 19.18 38.83 16.13
N GLN A 575 20.13 39.40 16.86
CA GLN A 575 20.04 40.78 17.35
C GLN A 575 20.07 41.83 16.24
N ALA A 576 20.61 41.49 15.07
CA ALA A 576 20.66 42.36 13.91
C ALA A 576 19.45 42.21 12.95
N VAL A 577 18.52 41.33 13.29
CA VAL A 577 17.29 41.16 12.48
C VAL A 577 16.32 42.30 12.70
N VAL A 578 15.88 42.91 11.61
CA VAL A 578 14.92 44.02 11.59
C VAL A 578 13.59 43.55 11.09
N GLY A 579 12.51 43.96 11.76
CA GLY A 579 11.14 43.62 11.32
C GLY A 579 10.68 42.23 11.78
N LEU A 580 11.29 41.63 12.79
CA LEU A 580 10.87 40.34 13.31
C LEU A 580 9.37 40.33 13.70
N ASP A 581 8.88 41.47 14.22
CA ASP A 581 7.45 41.66 14.52
C ASP A 581 6.55 41.54 13.31
N LYS A 582 7.01 41.92 12.11
CA LYS A 582 6.27 41.71 10.84
C LYS A 582 6.22 40.22 10.46
N LEU A 583 7.32 39.48 10.66
CA LEU A 583 7.35 38.04 10.42
C LEU A 583 6.42 37.32 11.39
N GLU A 584 6.46 37.67 12.68
CA GLU A 584 5.59 37.05 13.71
C GLU A 584 4.10 37.38 13.47
N ALA A 585 3.82 38.60 12.98
CA ALA A 585 2.46 38.95 12.56
C ALA A 585 2.00 38.15 11.33
N ALA A 586 2.90 37.92 10.36
CA ALA A 586 2.60 37.11 9.18
C ALA A 586 2.35 35.64 9.56
N GLU A 587 3.13 35.06 10.45
CA GLU A 587 2.89 33.68 10.97
C GLU A 587 1.55 33.58 11.68
N THR A 588 1.23 34.58 12.49
CA THR A 588 -0.08 34.63 13.16
C THR A 588 -1.24 34.71 12.16
N ALA A 589 -1.07 35.50 11.10
CA ALA A 589 -2.06 35.63 10.05
C ALA A 589 -2.24 34.32 9.26
N ILE A 590 -1.15 33.62 8.91
CA ILE A 590 -1.21 32.32 8.25
C ILE A 590 -1.96 31.32 9.15
N ALA A 591 -1.60 31.21 10.42
CA ALA A 591 -2.26 30.29 11.36
C ALA A 591 -3.76 30.59 11.49
N ALA A 592 -4.15 31.86 11.48
CA ALA A 592 -5.55 32.25 11.50
C ALA A 592 -6.30 31.85 10.21
N LEU A 593 -5.69 32.06 9.04
CA LEU A 593 -6.25 31.68 7.74
C LEU A 593 -6.39 30.14 7.61
N GLU A 594 -5.42 29.38 8.06
CA GLU A 594 -5.48 27.91 8.10
C GLU A 594 -6.63 27.43 9.00
N THR A 595 -6.79 28.06 10.14
CA THR A 595 -7.88 27.75 11.07
C THR A 595 -9.24 28.06 10.42
N GLU A 596 -9.38 29.20 9.72
CA GLU A 596 -10.59 29.58 9.01
C GLU A 596 -10.93 28.60 7.88
N GLN A 597 -9.89 28.18 7.13
CA GLN A 597 -10.03 27.16 6.09
C GLN A 597 -10.49 25.80 6.68
N ALA A 598 -9.88 25.38 7.78
CA ALA A 598 -10.25 24.14 8.48
C ALA A 598 -11.69 24.19 9.00
N ILE A 599 -12.13 25.32 9.57
CA ILE A 599 -13.52 25.53 10.02
C ILE A 599 -14.49 25.48 8.84
N THR A 600 -14.13 26.12 7.73
CA THR A 600 -14.96 26.14 6.51
C THR A 600 -15.14 24.71 5.96
N ALA A 601 -14.04 23.95 5.89
CA ALA A 601 -14.07 22.56 5.48
C ALA A 601 -14.90 21.69 6.45
N LEU A 602 -14.74 21.88 7.75
CA LEU A 602 -15.51 21.18 8.77
C LEU A 602 -17.01 21.45 8.65
N VAL A 603 -17.41 22.70 8.48
CA VAL A 603 -18.81 23.09 8.25
C VAL A 603 -19.36 22.44 6.97
N GLY A 604 -18.57 22.43 5.90
CA GLY A 604 -18.93 21.75 4.65
C GLY A 604 -19.15 20.24 4.84
N ASN A 605 -18.23 19.59 5.51
CA ASN A 605 -18.28 18.13 5.77
C ASN A 605 -19.46 17.76 6.69
N ILE A 606 -19.77 18.58 7.69
CA ILE A 606 -20.94 18.36 8.55
C ILE A 606 -22.24 18.49 7.73
N ASN A 607 -22.32 19.45 6.82
CA ASN A 607 -23.48 19.62 5.96
C ASN A 607 -23.67 18.46 4.97
N ALA A 608 -22.61 17.75 4.65
CA ALA A 608 -22.62 16.59 3.77
C ALA A 608 -23.09 15.29 4.48
N LEU A 609 -23.21 15.29 5.81
CA LEU A 609 -23.71 14.11 6.55
C LEU A 609 -25.15 13.78 6.11
N PRO A 610 -25.52 12.48 6.10
CA PRO A 610 -26.91 12.09 5.97
C PRO A 610 -27.81 12.72 7.06
N SER A 611 -29.09 12.83 6.79
CA SER A 611 -30.03 13.26 7.83
C SER A 611 -30.00 12.29 9.02
N ILE A 612 -30.16 12.80 10.25
CA ILE A 612 -30.00 12.07 11.51
C ILE A 612 -30.78 10.74 11.55
N ASP A 613 -31.95 10.73 10.94
CA ASP A 613 -32.84 9.54 10.84
C ASP A 613 -32.34 8.48 9.86
N LYS A 614 -31.41 8.83 8.97
CA LYS A 614 -30.81 7.92 7.96
C LYS A 614 -29.40 7.46 8.30
N LEU A 615 -28.83 7.97 9.38
CA LEU A 615 -27.51 7.55 9.82
C LEU A 615 -27.51 6.07 10.22
N THR A 616 -26.45 5.38 9.82
CA THR A 616 -26.16 3.99 10.14
C THR A 616 -24.81 3.86 10.84
N SER A 617 -24.47 2.68 11.35
CA SER A 617 -23.16 2.44 11.94
C SER A 617 -22.00 2.67 10.96
N SER A 618 -22.25 2.58 9.65
CA SER A 618 -21.25 2.85 8.61
C SER A 618 -20.81 4.31 8.57
N ASP A 619 -21.66 5.22 9.01
CA ASP A 619 -21.36 6.65 9.08
C ASP A 619 -20.53 7.01 10.33
N GLY A 620 -20.38 6.04 11.26
CA GLY A 620 -19.76 6.26 12.57
C GLY A 620 -18.32 6.76 12.48
N GLY A 621 -17.50 6.19 11.59
CA GLY A 621 -16.12 6.61 11.39
C GLY A 621 -16.02 8.07 10.96
N ASN A 622 -16.83 8.49 9.98
CA ASN A 622 -16.86 9.86 9.50
C ASN A 622 -17.35 10.85 10.58
N VAL A 623 -18.44 10.51 11.27
CA VAL A 623 -18.97 11.36 12.34
C VAL A 623 -17.95 11.53 13.47
N LYS A 624 -17.30 10.45 13.93
CA LYS A 624 -16.26 10.48 14.97
C LYS A 624 -15.06 11.34 14.55
N LYS A 625 -14.64 11.24 13.30
CA LYS A 625 -13.57 12.09 12.75
C LYS A 625 -13.93 13.57 12.76
N LEU A 626 -15.16 13.90 12.39
CA LEU A 626 -15.62 15.30 12.44
C LEU A 626 -15.72 15.82 13.87
N ILE A 627 -16.13 14.99 14.84
CA ILE A 627 -16.11 15.32 16.28
C ILE A 627 -14.67 15.62 16.73
N GLU A 628 -13.71 14.75 16.38
CA GLU A 628 -12.30 14.95 16.71
C GLU A 628 -11.77 16.27 16.14
N GLN A 629 -12.06 16.57 14.88
CA GLN A 629 -11.71 17.84 14.27
C GLN A 629 -12.33 19.03 15.00
N TYR A 630 -13.60 18.91 15.40
CA TYR A 630 -14.29 19.95 16.17
C TYR A 630 -13.68 20.13 17.57
N GLU A 631 -13.33 19.04 18.25
CA GLU A 631 -12.74 19.09 19.59
C GLU A 631 -11.30 19.61 19.62
N THR A 632 -10.54 19.47 18.55
CA THR A 632 -9.19 20.04 18.43
C THR A 632 -9.18 21.55 18.27
N LEU A 633 -10.29 22.15 17.83
CA LEU A 633 -10.41 23.59 17.74
C LEU A 633 -10.39 24.25 19.13
N LYS A 634 -9.82 25.45 19.21
CA LYS A 634 -9.92 26.31 20.40
C LYS A 634 -11.38 26.73 20.65
N GLN A 635 -11.69 27.10 21.88
CA GLN A 635 -13.04 27.49 22.27
C GLN A 635 -13.68 28.54 21.34
N ASP A 636 -12.94 29.62 21.06
CA ASP A 636 -13.41 30.72 20.22
C ASP A 636 -13.63 30.30 18.76
N ASP A 637 -12.90 29.31 18.30
CA ASP A 637 -13.01 28.77 16.93
C ASP A 637 -14.15 27.76 16.81
N ARG A 638 -14.46 27.01 17.86
CA ARG A 638 -15.65 26.14 17.90
C ARG A 638 -16.95 26.93 17.73
N GLU A 639 -17.02 28.15 18.25
CA GLU A 639 -18.18 29.02 18.10
C GLU A 639 -18.43 29.43 16.65
N LYS A 640 -17.40 29.39 15.80
CA LYS A 640 -17.50 29.66 14.35
C LYS A 640 -18.06 28.47 13.55
N VAL A 641 -18.10 27.28 14.13
CA VAL A 641 -18.70 26.09 13.48
C VAL A 641 -20.23 26.16 13.62
N THR A 642 -20.86 26.83 12.67
CA THR A 642 -22.29 27.22 12.75
C THR A 642 -23.27 26.06 12.80
N ASN A 643 -22.85 24.86 12.39
CA ASN A 643 -23.66 23.64 12.34
C ASN A 643 -23.18 22.56 13.32
N SER A 644 -22.43 22.93 14.35
CA SER A 644 -21.93 22.02 15.39
C SER A 644 -23.04 21.23 16.10
N ALA A 645 -24.22 21.82 16.27
CA ALA A 645 -25.38 21.12 16.85
C ALA A 645 -25.82 19.90 16.02
N LEU A 646 -25.71 19.97 14.67
CA LEU A 646 -25.99 18.85 13.78
C LEU A 646 -24.96 17.73 13.97
N LEU A 647 -23.67 18.09 14.09
CA LEU A 647 -22.59 17.14 14.33
C LEU A 647 -22.78 16.41 15.67
N LEU A 648 -23.09 17.15 16.75
CA LEU A 648 -23.33 16.55 18.07
C LEU A 648 -24.53 15.60 18.05
N ALA A 649 -25.61 15.99 17.39
CA ALA A 649 -26.79 15.12 17.24
C ALA A 649 -26.49 13.87 16.41
N ALA A 650 -25.65 14.00 15.37
CA ALA A 650 -25.19 12.87 14.57
C ALA A 650 -24.34 11.90 15.42
N PHE A 651 -23.44 12.42 16.24
CA PHE A 651 -22.61 11.62 17.13
C PHE A 651 -23.43 10.89 18.20
N GLU A 652 -24.42 11.57 18.80
CA GLU A 652 -25.36 10.94 19.73
C GLU A 652 -26.15 9.80 19.06
N ARG A 653 -26.61 10.03 17.83
CA ARG A 653 -27.33 9.00 17.07
C ARG A 653 -26.46 7.79 16.76
N ILE A 654 -25.21 7.99 16.27
CA ILE A 654 -24.26 6.90 16.01
C ILE A 654 -23.97 6.12 17.29
N THR A 655 -23.71 6.81 18.39
CA THR A 655 -23.45 6.18 19.68
C THR A 655 -24.64 5.32 20.14
N ALA A 656 -25.87 5.79 19.92
CA ALA A 656 -27.07 5.05 20.23
C ALA A 656 -27.24 3.80 19.37
N ILE A 657 -26.92 3.89 18.04
CA ILE A 657 -26.97 2.75 17.13
C ILE A 657 -25.93 1.70 17.54
N GLU A 658 -24.67 2.11 17.75
CA GLU A 658 -23.59 1.19 18.15
C GLU A 658 -23.90 0.49 19.47
N LYS A 659 -24.45 1.24 20.43
CA LYS A 659 -24.89 0.68 21.70
C LYS A 659 -26.02 -0.33 21.51
N GLN A 660 -27.05 0.01 20.73
CA GLN A 660 -28.16 -0.89 20.45
C GLN A 660 -27.68 -2.18 19.76
N MET A 661 -26.77 -2.08 18.80
CA MET A 661 -26.16 -3.25 18.14
C MET A 661 -25.44 -4.14 19.15
N ALA A 662 -24.64 -3.57 20.05
CA ALA A 662 -23.94 -4.32 21.08
C ALA A 662 -24.89 -4.97 22.08
N ASP A 663 -25.94 -4.27 22.49
CA ASP A 663 -26.98 -4.78 23.41
C ASP A 663 -27.73 -5.97 22.74
N VAL A 664 -28.06 -5.86 21.44
CA VAL A 664 -28.68 -6.93 20.66
C VAL A 664 -27.74 -8.14 20.51
N GLU A 665 -26.47 -7.90 20.17
CA GLU A 665 -25.46 -8.96 20.09
C GLU A 665 -25.35 -9.75 21.40
N ALA A 666 -25.31 -9.04 22.54
CA ALA A 666 -25.25 -9.65 23.86
C ALA A 666 -26.54 -10.43 24.18
N MET A 667 -27.69 -9.87 23.83
CA MET A 667 -29.01 -10.54 24.07
C MET A 667 -29.12 -11.83 23.26
N ILE A 668 -28.69 -11.83 21.99
CA ILE A 668 -28.73 -13.02 21.15
C ILE A 668 -27.85 -14.12 21.75
N LYS A 669 -26.63 -13.77 22.16
CA LYS A 669 -25.72 -14.73 22.79
C LYS A 669 -26.27 -15.27 24.10
N GLU A 670 -26.79 -14.40 24.96
CA GLU A 670 -27.38 -14.82 26.24
C GLU A 670 -28.56 -15.80 26.04
N LYS A 671 -29.43 -15.53 25.05
CA LYS A 671 -30.69 -16.27 24.89
C LYS A 671 -30.59 -17.48 23.95
N LEU A 672 -29.65 -17.49 22.99
CA LEU A 672 -29.61 -18.51 21.93
C LEU A 672 -28.30 -19.30 21.86
N GLU A 673 -27.17 -18.82 22.40
CA GLU A 673 -25.92 -19.55 22.34
C GLU A 673 -25.98 -20.83 23.18
N GLY A 674 -25.80 -21.99 22.53
CA GLY A 674 -25.85 -23.29 23.17
C GLY A 674 -27.25 -23.76 23.58
N VAL A 675 -28.31 -23.02 23.17
CA VAL A 675 -29.70 -23.37 23.46
C VAL A 675 -30.24 -24.31 22.38
N THR A 676 -30.91 -25.39 22.80
CA THR A 676 -31.70 -26.21 21.87
C THR A 676 -33.04 -25.54 21.64
N VAL A 677 -33.32 -25.17 20.39
CA VAL A 677 -34.56 -24.48 20.01
C VAL A 677 -35.77 -25.39 20.23
N ASN A 678 -36.78 -24.84 20.88
CA ASN A 678 -38.09 -25.44 21.09
C ASN A 678 -39.18 -24.34 20.99
N LEU A 679 -40.45 -24.68 21.17
CA LEU A 679 -41.53 -23.70 21.03
C LEU A 679 -41.50 -22.59 22.07
N ASP A 680 -40.89 -22.81 23.24
CA ASP A 680 -40.73 -21.77 24.27
C ASP A 680 -39.65 -20.73 23.87
N THR A 681 -38.73 -21.11 22.97
CA THR A 681 -37.69 -20.19 22.43
C THR A 681 -38.30 -19.03 21.63
N LYS A 682 -39.55 -19.14 21.26
CA LYS A 682 -40.33 -18.14 20.54
C LYS A 682 -40.35 -16.78 21.25
N GLU A 683 -40.56 -16.76 22.58
CA GLU A 683 -40.56 -15.51 23.34
C GLU A 683 -39.20 -14.81 23.31
N ASP A 684 -38.12 -15.58 23.32
CA ASP A 684 -36.75 -15.06 23.22
C ASP A 684 -36.45 -14.48 21.84
N ILE A 685 -36.84 -15.15 20.77
CA ILE A 685 -36.70 -14.65 19.40
C ILE A 685 -37.51 -13.36 19.21
N GLN A 686 -38.75 -13.31 19.72
CA GLN A 686 -39.58 -12.10 19.65
C GLN A 686 -38.96 -10.92 20.42
N ALA A 687 -38.36 -11.18 21.58
CA ALA A 687 -37.68 -10.17 22.36
C ALA A 687 -36.46 -9.61 21.63
N ILE A 688 -35.68 -10.48 20.93
CA ILE A 688 -34.54 -10.10 20.12
C ILE A 688 -35.02 -9.27 18.92
N ASP A 689 -36.05 -9.73 18.19
CA ASP A 689 -36.58 -9.00 17.02
C ASP A 689 -37.05 -7.60 17.43
N LYS A 690 -37.70 -7.49 18.57
CA LYS A 690 -38.10 -6.20 19.13
C LYS A 690 -36.91 -5.32 19.50
N ALA A 691 -35.83 -5.90 20.00
CA ALA A 691 -34.61 -5.14 20.34
C ALA A 691 -33.86 -4.62 19.08
N MET A 692 -34.06 -5.28 17.94
CA MET A 692 -33.53 -4.84 16.64
C MET A 692 -34.39 -3.76 15.97
N GLU A 693 -35.62 -3.49 16.46
CA GLU A 693 -36.45 -2.46 15.86
C GLU A 693 -35.76 -1.10 15.84
N GLY A 694 -35.80 -0.44 14.67
CA GLY A 694 -35.18 0.87 14.46
C GLY A 694 -33.72 0.85 14.04
N LEU A 695 -33.06 -0.32 14.01
CA LEU A 695 -31.79 -0.52 13.33
C LEU A 695 -32.01 -0.64 11.80
N ALA A 696 -31.11 -0.07 11.04
CA ALA A 696 -31.08 -0.29 9.59
C ALA A 696 -30.72 -1.77 9.29
N SER A 697 -31.18 -2.29 8.17
CA SER A 697 -30.86 -3.68 7.76
C SER A 697 -29.35 -3.91 7.60
N THR A 698 -28.62 -2.87 7.17
CA THR A 698 -27.15 -2.87 7.08
C THR A 698 -26.46 -2.94 8.44
N ASP A 699 -27.07 -2.39 9.48
CA ASP A 699 -26.56 -2.46 10.86
C ASP A 699 -26.86 -3.83 11.48
N VAL A 700 -28.07 -4.36 11.22
CA VAL A 700 -28.42 -5.71 11.66
C VAL A 700 -27.49 -6.75 11.04
N ALA A 701 -27.14 -6.59 9.77
CA ALA A 701 -26.21 -7.49 9.06
C ALA A 701 -24.78 -7.51 9.65
N LYS A 702 -24.39 -6.48 10.39
CA LYS A 702 -23.10 -6.41 11.09
C LYS A 702 -23.10 -7.07 12.47
N ILE A 703 -24.25 -7.45 12.98
CA ILE A 703 -24.37 -8.16 14.27
C ILE A 703 -24.09 -9.64 14.03
N THR A 704 -22.88 -10.08 14.33
CA THR A 704 -22.43 -11.46 14.00
C THR A 704 -23.29 -12.54 14.63
N ALA A 705 -23.83 -12.30 15.82
CA ALA A 705 -24.72 -13.23 16.51
C ALA A 705 -26.04 -13.46 15.74
N VAL A 706 -26.46 -12.55 14.87
CA VAL A 706 -27.67 -12.73 14.04
C VAL A 706 -27.48 -13.91 13.09
N GLU A 707 -26.37 -13.96 12.37
CA GLU A 707 -26.04 -15.05 11.45
C GLU A 707 -25.71 -16.33 12.21
N GLN A 708 -24.96 -16.22 13.31
CA GLN A 708 -24.46 -17.40 14.03
C GLN A 708 -25.54 -18.11 14.86
N PHE A 709 -26.49 -17.38 15.43
CA PHE A 709 -27.44 -17.93 16.39
C PHE A 709 -28.90 -17.63 16.06
N LEU A 710 -29.24 -16.38 15.70
CA LEU A 710 -30.64 -15.99 15.51
C LEU A 710 -31.24 -16.58 14.23
N SER A 711 -30.54 -16.48 13.11
CA SER A 711 -31.01 -17.04 11.84
C SER A 711 -31.20 -18.56 11.90
N PRO A 712 -30.24 -19.35 12.40
CA PRO A 712 -30.45 -20.78 12.62
C PRO A 712 -31.62 -21.07 13.59
N ALA A 713 -31.74 -20.32 14.69
CA ALA A 713 -32.84 -20.51 15.65
C ALA A 713 -34.20 -20.25 15.02
N LYS A 714 -34.35 -19.24 14.16
CA LYS A 714 -35.58 -18.96 13.40
C LYS A 714 -35.89 -20.12 12.43
N VAL A 715 -34.91 -20.66 11.74
CA VAL A 715 -35.06 -21.82 10.85
C VAL A 715 -35.54 -23.02 11.64
N ASP A 716 -34.90 -23.34 12.76
CA ASP A 716 -35.28 -24.47 13.61
C ASP A 716 -36.69 -24.30 14.19
N LEU A 717 -37.03 -23.09 14.64
CA LEU A 717 -38.38 -22.80 15.15
C LEU A 717 -39.44 -22.99 14.07
N VAL A 718 -39.22 -22.46 12.86
CA VAL A 718 -40.15 -22.66 11.73
C VAL A 718 -40.28 -24.13 11.38
N ASN A 719 -39.19 -24.89 11.35
CA ASN A 719 -39.23 -26.33 11.11
C ASN A 719 -39.98 -27.08 12.23
N LEU A 720 -39.91 -26.65 13.48
CA LEU A 720 -40.71 -27.22 14.57
C LEU A 720 -42.19 -26.92 14.42
N MET A 721 -42.55 -25.67 14.06
CA MET A 721 -43.95 -25.28 13.83
C MET A 721 -44.55 -25.95 12.61
N LEU A 722 -43.78 -26.15 11.55
CA LEU A 722 -44.21 -26.89 10.34
C LEU A 722 -44.54 -28.34 10.66
N LYS A 723 -43.86 -28.98 11.64
CA LYS A 723 -44.20 -30.35 12.07
C LYS A 723 -45.60 -30.45 12.71
N GLU A 724 -46.11 -29.36 13.28
CA GLU A 724 -47.49 -29.34 13.82
C GLU A 724 -48.53 -29.30 12.72
N LEU A 725 -48.15 -28.96 11.47
CA LEU A 725 -49.02 -29.05 10.29
C LEU A 725 -49.05 -30.47 9.68
N VAL A 726 -48.31 -31.44 10.24
CA VAL A 726 -48.20 -32.80 9.71
C VAL A 726 -48.49 -33.83 10.79
N GLU A 727 -49.49 -34.64 10.64
CA GLU A 727 -49.89 -35.77 11.49
C GLU A 727 -49.79 -37.08 10.69
N ASP A 728 -49.10 -38.08 11.21
CA ASP A 728 -48.87 -39.36 10.57
C ASP A 728 -48.34 -39.27 9.11
N GLY A 729 -47.50 -38.26 8.83
CA GLY A 729 -46.88 -38.03 7.50
C GLY A 729 -47.83 -37.40 6.47
N GLN A 730 -49.00 -36.93 6.91
CA GLN A 730 -49.94 -36.21 6.06
C GLN A 730 -50.24 -34.82 6.63
N THR A 731 -50.53 -33.88 5.75
CA THR A 731 -50.91 -32.52 6.18
C THR A 731 -52.21 -32.57 6.99
N VAL A 732 -52.21 -31.88 8.11
CA VAL A 732 -53.39 -31.82 8.99
C VAL A 732 -54.60 -31.30 8.23
N THR A 733 -55.75 -32.02 8.40
CA THR A 733 -57.00 -31.66 7.74
C THR A 733 -57.66 -30.47 8.46
N ALA A 734 -57.95 -29.39 7.74
CA ALA A 734 -58.70 -28.26 8.31
C ALA A 734 -60.19 -28.67 8.48
N THR A 735 -60.73 -28.33 9.65
CA THR A 735 -62.15 -28.55 10.04
C THR A 735 -62.69 -27.26 10.61
N GLN A 736 -64.04 -27.15 10.77
CA GLN A 736 -64.62 -25.96 11.43
C GLN A 736 -64.19 -25.75 12.88
N GLU A 737 -63.75 -26.82 13.55
CA GLU A 737 -63.27 -26.76 14.95
C GLU A 737 -61.86 -26.29 15.11
N ASN A 738 -60.98 -26.59 14.14
CA ASN A 738 -59.53 -26.26 14.21
C ASN A 738 -59.09 -25.14 13.29
N LYS A 739 -59.95 -24.61 12.40
CA LYS A 739 -59.55 -23.63 11.38
C LYS A 739 -58.92 -22.36 11.93
N GLU A 740 -59.46 -21.82 13.04
CA GLU A 740 -58.94 -20.62 13.67
C GLU A 740 -57.55 -20.85 14.29
N ALA A 741 -57.36 -22.03 14.91
CA ALA A 741 -56.05 -22.39 15.47
C ALA A 741 -55.02 -22.67 14.35
N LEU A 742 -55.42 -23.32 13.27
CA LEU A 742 -54.53 -23.52 12.10
C LEU A 742 -54.20 -22.21 11.41
N GLN A 743 -55.15 -21.28 11.23
CA GLN A 743 -54.86 -19.96 10.65
C GLN A 743 -53.87 -19.19 11.52
N ALA A 744 -54.07 -19.17 12.85
CA ALA A 744 -53.14 -18.54 13.74
C ALA A 744 -51.74 -19.14 13.67
N LEU A 745 -51.59 -20.46 13.52
CA LEU A 745 -50.32 -21.14 13.37
C LEU A 745 -49.68 -20.80 12.01
N LEU A 746 -50.45 -20.75 10.92
CA LEU A 746 -49.96 -20.35 9.59
C LEU A 746 -49.47 -18.91 9.59
N ASP A 747 -50.19 -17.97 10.19
CA ASP A 747 -49.79 -16.57 10.29
C ASP A 747 -48.48 -16.44 11.04
N GLU A 748 -48.33 -17.22 12.10
CA GLU A 748 -47.11 -17.21 12.89
C GLU A 748 -45.91 -17.83 12.15
N ILE A 749 -46.10 -18.97 11.46
CA ILE A 749 -45.10 -19.58 10.60
C ILE A 749 -44.64 -18.58 9.54
N ASN A 750 -45.57 -17.90 8.89
CA ASN A 750 -45.26 -16.91 7.85
C ASN A 750 -44.53 -15.70 8.42
N GLN A 751 -44.85 -15.27 9.63
CA GLN A 751 -44.14 -14.17 10.29
C GLN A 751 -42.66 -14.51 10.51
N TYR A 752 -42.35 -15.68 11.09
CA TYR A 752 -40.96 -16.08 11.32
C TYR A 752 -40.24 -16.42 10.03
N TYR A 753 -40.89 -17.10 9.08
CA TYR A 753 -40.31 -17.41 7.78
C TYR A 753 -39.92 -16.17 6.98
N THR A 754 -40.71 -15.11 7.05
CA THR A 754 -40.41 -13.83 6.41
C THR A 754 -39.18 -13.15 7.04
N GLY A 755 -38.96 -13.39 8.33
CA GLY A 755 -37.81 -12.86 9.07
C GLY A 755 -36.52 -13.69 8.91
N ILE A 756 -36.53 -14.79 8.14
CA ILE A 756 -35.34 -15.58 7.82
C ILE A 756 -34.65 -14.98 6.59
N PRO A 757 -33.31 -14.77 6.61
CA PRO A 757 -32.56 -14.35 5.45
C PRO A 757 -32.80 -15.27 4.25
N GLU A 758 -32.83 -14.73 3.04
CA GLU A 758 -33.16 -15.50 1.83
C GLU A 758 -32.20 -16.68 1.63
N ALA A 759 -30.91 -16.50 1.96
CA ALA A 759 -29.91 -17.55 1.88
C ALA A 759 -30.19 -18.74 2.81
N ASP A 760 -30.90 -18.53 3.92
CA ASP A 760 -31.15 -19.56 4.93
C ASP A 760 -32.50 -20.23 4.77
N LYS A 761 -33.41 -19.67 3.98
CA LYS A 761 -34.71 -20.27 3.69
C LYS A 761 -34.61 -21.68 3.07
N LYS A 762 -33.52 -22.01 2.41
CA LYS A 762 -33.25 -23.35 1.88
C LYS A 762 -33.15 -24.45 2.95
N TYR A 763 -32.96 -24.06 4.20
CA TYR A 763 -32.88 -24.99 5.34
C TYR A 763 -34.25 -25.18 6.03
N VAL A 764 -35.29 -24.48 5.55
CA VAL A 764 -36.67 -24.69 6.02
C VAL A 764 -37.29 -25.83 5.21
N GLU A 765 -37.64 -26.92 5.89
CA GLU A 765 -38.17 -28.14 5.28
C GLU A 765 -39.70 -28.20 5.37
N GLY A 766 -40.39 -28.49 4.27
CA GLY A 766 -41.85 -28.72 4.29
C GLY A 766 -42.68 -27.45 4.29
N TYR A 767 -42.14 -26.29 3.91
CA TYR A 767 -42.88 -25.02 3.89
C TYR A 767 -44.10 -25.04 2.94
N GLU A 768 -44.13 -25.95 1.95
CA GLU A 768 -45.26 -26.18 1.06
C GLU A 768 -46.54 -26.64 1.79
N ALA A 769 -46.41 -27.17 2.99
CA ALA A 769 -47.55 -27.52 3.84
C ALA A 769 -48.41 -26.30 4.21
N VAL A 770 -47.79 -25.11 4.34
CA VAL A 770 -48.49 -23.85 4.62
C VAL A 770 -49.51 -23.54 3.56
N ALA A 771 -49.16 -23.60 2.28
CA ALA A 771 -50.09 -23.36 1.18
C ALA A 771 -51.23 -24.41 1.12
N THR A 772 -50.90 -25.65 1.44
CA THR A 772 -51.87 -26.76 1.43
C THR A 772 -52.94 -26.57 2.53
N VAL A 773 -52.50 -26.22 3.78
CA VAL A 773 -53.43 -26.00 4.89
C VAL A 773 -54.21 -24.71 4.68
N GLN A 774 -53.61 -23.63 4.17
CA GLN A 774 -54.32 -22.40 3.84
C GLN A 774 -55.45 -22.66 2.83
N ALA A 775 -55.15 -23.37 1.74
CA ALA A 775 -56.18 -23.72 0.75
C ALA A 775 -57.31 -24.58 1.35
N ALA A 776 -57.04 -25.43 2.31
CA ALA A 776 -58.04 -26.20 3.03
C ALA A 776 -58.91 -25.34 3.93
N ILE A 777 -58.36 -24.33 4.61
CA ILE A 777 -59.09 -23.35 5.40
C ILE A 777 -60.00 -22.50 4.51
N ASP A 778 -59.47 -21.96 3.40
CA ASP A 778 -60.22 -21.14 2.45
C ASP A 778 -61.40 -21.92 1.85
N ALA A 779 -61.24 -23.18 1.56
CA ALA A 779 -62.34 -24.05 1.06
C ALA A 779 -63.45 -24.30 2.10
N LEU A 780 -63.14 -24.17 3.40
CA LEU A 780 -64.16 -24.23 4.42
C LEU A 780 -64.98 -22.92 4.55
N GLU A 781 -64.32 -21.79 4.30
CA GLU A 781 -64.93 -20.46 4.31
C GLU A 781 -65.87 -20.25 3.11
N GLU A 782 -65.47 -20.74 1.94
CA GLU A 782 -66.35 -20.73 0.76
C GLU A 782 -67.60 -21.59 0.96
N LYS A 783 -67.50 -22.74 1.60
CA LYS A 783 -68.66 -23.58 1.93
C LYS A 783 -69.60 -22.94 2.97
N ASP A 784 -69.11 -22.19 3.91
CA ASP A 784 -69.91 -21.47 4.87
C ASP A 784 -70.64 -20.24 4.25
N SER A 785 -70.05 -19.60 3.28
CA SER A 785 -70.66 -18.51 2.52
C SER A 785 -71.82 -18.99 1.65
N ASP A 786 -71.72 -20.19 1.08
CA ASP A 786 -72.77 -20.80 0.26
C ASP A 786 -73.99 -21.31 1.11
N LEU A 787 -73.76 -21.62 2.36
CA LEU A 787 -74.83 -22.08 3.29
C LEU A 787 -75.65 -20.92 3.91
N ASN A 788 -75.20 -19.70 3.93
CA ASN A 788 -75.83 -18.53 4.51
C ASN A 788 -76.40 -17.55 3.46
N GLY A 789 -76.33 -17.83 2.21
CA GLY A 789 -76.77 -16.98 1.09
C GLY A 789 -78.07 -17.37 0.49
N GLY A 790 -79.25 -16.88 1.08
CA GLY A 790 -80.53 -16.82 0.42
C GLY A 790 -80.45 -15.88 -0.81
N LYS A 791 -80.81 -16.46 -2.02
CA LYS A 791 -80.79 -15.74 -3.28
C LYS A 791 -81.62 -14.44 -3.25
N PRO A 792 -81.16 -13.38 -3.91
CA PRO A 792 -81.96 -12.63 -4.92
C PRO A 792 -81.28 -12.71 -6.30
N ALA A 793 -82.19 -12.53 -7.29
CA ALA A 793 -82.03 -12.75 -8.74
C ALA A 793 -81.06 -11.74 -9.40
N PRO A 794 -80.60 -11.99 -10.61
CA PRO A 794 -79.40 -11.50 -11.22
C PRO A 794 -79.50 -10.08 -11.76
N GLU A 795 -78.52 -9.25 -11.50
CA GLU A 795 -78.22 -8.11 -12.33
C GLU A 795 -76.82 -8.25 -12.93
N THR A 796 -76.78 -8.06 -14.22
CA THR A 796 -75.63 -8.11 -15.12
C THR A 796 -74.64 -6.98 -14.76
N GLY A 797 -73.40 -7.36 -14.65
CA GLY A 797 -72.27 -6.40 -14.56
C GLY A 797 -70.91 -7.08 -14.32
N ASP A 798 -70.08 -7.05 -15.30
CA ASP A 798 -68.71 -7.52 -15.35
C ASP A 798 -67.87 -7.18 -14.08
N HIS A 799 -67.45 -8.21 -13.36
CA HIS A 799 -66.23 -8.13 -12.55
C HIS A 799 -65.50 -9.46 -12.59
N LEU A 800 -64.32 -9.44 -13.18
CA LEU A 800 -63.33 -10.52 -13.13
C LEU A 800 -62.85 -10.72 -11.68
N PRO A 801 -62.68 -11.96 -11.24
CA PRO A 801 -62.24 -12.23 -9.86
C PRO A 801 -60.76 -11.93 -9.70
N THR A 802 -60.48 -11.26 -8.63
CA THR A 802 -59.13 -10.78 -8.17
C THR A 802 -58.19 -11.89 -7.70
N ALA A 803 -58.55 -13.15 -7.86
CA ALA A 803 -57.74 -14.29 -7.39
C ALA A 803 -56.71 -14.81 -8.43
N ALA A 804 -56.53 -14.15 -9.59
CA ALA A 804 -55.57 -14.58 -10.62
C ALA A 804 -54.31 -13.66 -10.66
N LEU A 805 -54.10 -12.77 -9.72
CA LEU A 805 -53.02 -11.77 -9.77
C LEU A 805 -51.83 -12.04 -8.82
N LEU A 806 -51.78 -13.17 -8.15
CA LEU A 806 -50.69 -13.53 -7.21
C LEU A 806 -49.77 -14.66 -7.69
N LEU A 807 -49.97 -15.16 -8.90
CA LEU A 807 -49.14 -16.25 -9.48
C LEU A 807 -48.26 -15.84 -10.69
N VAL A 808 -48.15 -14.51 -10.99
CA VAL A 808 -47.36 -14.01 -12.13
C VAL A 808 -46.18 -13.10 -11.68
N LEU A 809 -45.90 -12.92 -10.40
CA LEU A 809 -44.78 -12.08 -9.93
C LEU A 809 -43.53 -12.86 -9.47
N ALA A 810 -43.49 -14.18 -9.72
CA ALA A 810 -42.30 -14.98 -9.42
C ALA A 810 -41.47 -15.40 -10.64
N ALA A 811 -41.82 -14.93 -11.83
CA ALA A 811 -41.03 -15.24 -13.05
C ALA A 811 -41.02 -14.05 -14.02
N GLY A 812 -40.14 -13.09 -13.76
CA GLY A 812 -40.00 -11.99 -14.72
C GLY A 812 -39.33 -10.72 -14.24
N SER A 813 -38.17 -10.81 -13.68
CA SER A 813 -37.28 -9.67 -13.51
C SER A 813 -35.92 -9.93 -14.10
N THR A 814 -35.89 -10.15 -15.38
CA THR A 814 -34.74 -9.89 -16.23
C THR A 814 -35.23 -9.22 -17.47
N LEU A 815 -34.77 -8.00 -17.65
CA LEU A 815 -34.76 -7.19 -18.87
C LEU A 815 -35.52 -5.84 -18.81
N LEU A 816 -34.68 -4.81 -19.03
CA LEU A 816 -35.00 -3.47 -19.49
C LEU A 816 -35.16 -2.37 -18.43
N ILE A 817 -34.01 -1.74 -18.12
CA ILE A 817 -34.05 -0.28 -18.05
C ILE A 817 -32.81 0.24 -18.82
N ASN A 818 -33.10 0.72 -20.00
CA ASN A 818 -32.29 1.72 -20.65
C ASN A 818 -33.23 2.87 -20.99
N ARG A 819 -32.86 4.05 -20.60
CA ARG A 819 -33.11 5.38 -21.22
C ARG A 819 -33.70 6.49 -20.34
N LYS A 820 -32.81 7.42 -20.07
CA LYS A 820 -32.86 8.86 -20.46
C LYS A 820 -33.29 9.91 -19.44
N ARG A 821 -32.30 10.78 -19.19
CA ARG A 821 -32.37 12.28 -19.23
C ARG A 821 -32.95 12.95 -17.95
N LYS A 822 -32.26 13.87 -17.35
CA LYS A 822 -31.39 14.99 -17.69
C LYS A 822 -30.34 15.25 -16.59
#